data_745285a39d45ec874fd4864def46c9d3
#
_entry.id   745285a39d45ec874fd4864def46c9d3
#
_cell.length_a   1.000
_cell.length_b   1.000
_cell.length_c   1.000
_cell.angle_alpha   90.00
_cell.angle_beta   90.00
_cell.angle_gamma   90.00
#
_symmetry.space_group_name_H-M   'P 1'
#
loop_
_entity.id
_entity.type
_entity.pdbx_description
1 polymer ?
#
loop_
_entity_poly.entity_id
_entity_poly.type
_entity_poly.pdbx_seq_one_letter_code
_entity_poly.pdbx_strand_id
1 'polypeptide(L)'
;MNVYVDVRDKRWYKHKVDFEKIANMVVGAKYKNAEVSIILTDDKEIHEINRIYRNIDKPTNVLSFELGDDVLLGDIYISYDTVKKESRQQGISFHDHVTHMVVHGVLHLLGYDHLTDKDAVVMESKEIGVLKKMGIKNPYADDGNISCADGSCCPGGAMVRFFGRFKIRENGFWQYALYALFGGLASFGFAPFYHWWWTIIGVMGAYWLTVRNKNIGGFWRTFIRVSPFGAMYAVANFWWVLHSIYVVPELTQQFAIWTIPGVIGLAIAGALIFSWPFVAVARMRLSCAGRAILFACVWTLVLWGREWVMTGFPWNPIANITMPWPMLANSMSLWGALGLTFVLVGLCAAMVEVLRNRKCRMGWIVLGLFCALGASGVFLGYKNMQRADAGANASGYMIRIVQPAQSQSDKATHSREEALARAEYNLQNLMMLATQPGNPDIIVFPETTYPFAVMPNDDFGFVRMLGRSVVIGANTISAEGVSNSMVVVGADGVIQKIYSKSHLVPFGEYKPLGVLPAPVDLVSGAGPEILSIGHFVFVPAICYEVIFSDSLLPDDATGVSAIVNLTNDNWFGNTPGTYQHLDMVRRYAIESGLPIVRANYSGISAFVGADGAVESMLPIGATGVLDGFVWGAHETPYRAIGLNGWMIIVLIVSILGILIVRRIDKD
;
A
#
# COMPACT_ATOMS: atom_id res chain seq x y z
N MET A 1 0.54 26.45 -36.25
CA MET A 1 -0.49 26.18 -35.24
C MET A 1 -1.14 27.51 -34.87
N ASN A 2 -2.46 27.56 -34.80
CA ASN A 2 -3.20 28.75 -34.39
C ASN A 2 -3.31 28.75 -32.85
N VAL A 3 -2.94 29.87 -32.21
CA VAL A 3 -3.01 30.03 -30.75
C VAL A 3 -4.02 31.10 -30.41
N TYR A 4 -5.09 30.72 -29.72
CA TYR A 4 -6.12 31.65 -29.26
C TYR A 4 -5.79 32.00 -27.78
N VAL A 5 -5.59 33.30 -27.52
CA VAL A 5 -5.29 33.77 -26.16
C VAL A 5 -6.48 34.53 -25.60
N ASP A 6 -7.08 33.95 -24.53
CA ASP A 6 -8.16 34.59 -23.77
C ASP A 6 -7.60 35.17 -22.45
N VAL A 7 -7.66 36.47 -22.27
CA VAL A 7 -7.14 37.17 -21.11
C VAL A 7 -8.28 37.53 -20.16
N ARG A 8 -8.46 36.73 -19.10
CA ARG A 8 -9.51 36.95 -18.09
C ARG A 8 -9.04 37.83 -16.94
N ASP A 9 -7.74 37.86 -16.64
CA ASP A 9 -7.16 38.76 -15.64
C ASP A 9 -6.37 39.88 -16.32
N LYS A 10 -6.80 41.13 -16.10
CA LYS A 10 -6.20 42.34 -16.71
C LYS A 10 -4.72 42.54 -16.36
N ARG A 11 -4.22 41.94 -15.30
CA ARG A 11 -2.81 42.02 -14.90
C ARG A 11 -1.85 41.44 -15.94
N TRP A 12 -2.31 40.52 -16.77
CA TRP A 12 -1.56 39.91 -17.86
C TRP A 12 -1.18 40.89 -18.98
N TYR A 13 -1.97 41.93 -19.20
CA TYR A 13 -1.68 42.94 -20.22
C TYR A 13 -0.38 43.72 -20.01
N LYS A 14 0.18 43.65 -18.77
CA LYS A 14 1.47 44.26 -18.44
C LYS A 14 2.67 43.48 -18.95
N HIS A 15 2.46 42.26 -19.42
CA HIS A 15 3.51 41.32 -19.81
C HIS A 15 3.36 41.00 -21.29
N LYS A 16 4.39 41.32 -22.08
CA LYS A 16 4.43 40.98 -23.51
C LYS A 16 5.02 39.59 -23.68
N VAL A 17 4.17 38.56 -23.77
CA VAL A 17 4.57 37.17 -24.02
C VAL A 17 4.04 36.74 -25.36
N ASP A 18 4.91 36.21 -26.21
CA ASP A 18 4.55 35.72 -27.55
C ASP A 18 4.17 34.22 -27.44
N PHE A 19 2.92 33.99 -27.02
CA PHE A 19 2.38 32.64 -26.80
C PHE A 19 2.37 31.81 -28.08
N GLU A 20 2.12 32.42 -29.22
CA GLU A 20 2.09 31.73 -30.51
C GLU A 20 3.47 31.21 -30.90
N LYS A 21 4.50 32.04 -30.74
CA LYS A 21 5.90 31.63 -30.98
C LYS A 21 6.34 30.50 -30.02
N ILE A 22 5.99 30.59 -28.74
CA ILE A 22 6.34 29.60 -27.74
C ILE A 22 5.71 28.26 -28.11
N ALA A 23 4.40 28.24 -28.33
CA ALA A 23 3.66 27.04 -28.65
C ALA A 23 4.14 26.39 -29.95
N ASN A 24 4.40 27.19 -30.99
CA ASN A 24 4.91 26.69 -32.27
C ASN A 24 6.33 26.08 -32.16
N MET A 25 7.12 26.47 -31.19
CA MET A 25 8.44 25.85 -30.95
C MET A 25 8.36 24.46 -30.30
N VAL A 26 7.25 24.15 -29.65
CA VAL A 26 7.01 22.83 -29.01
C VAL A 26 6.50 21.82 -30.04
N VAL A 27 5.70 22.28 -30.98
CA VAL A 27 4.92 21.43 -31.90
C VAL A 27 5.74 21.01 -33.12
N GLY A 28 5.72 19.73 -33.44
CA GLY A 28 6.36 19.21 -34.65
C GLY A 28 5.54 19.46 -35.94
N ALA A 29 6.08 19.06 -37.07
CA ALA A 29 5.43 19.26 -38.37
C ALA A 29 4.02 18.65 -38.50
N LYS A 30 3.71 17.62 -37.72
CA LYS A 30 2.39 16.95 -37.69
C LYS A 30 1.25 17.88 -37.28
N TYR A 31 1.52 18.80 -36.36
CA TYR A 31 0.47 19.66 -35.76
C TYR A 31 0.49 21.11 -36.27
N LYS A 32 1.02 21.36 -37.48
CA LYS A 32 1.11 22.71 -38.06
C LYS A 32 -0.21 23.45 -38.18
N ASN A 33 -1.32 22.71 -38.39
CA ASN A 33 -2.66 23.25 -38.56
C ASN A 33 -3.53 23.10 -37.32
N ALA A 34 -2.95 22.66 -36.22
CA ALA A 34 -3.69 22.47 -34.97
C ALA A 34 -4.01 23.80 -34.29
N GLU A 35 -4.99 23.78 -33.40
CA GLU A 35 -5.46 24.91 -32.61
C GLU A 35 -5.31 24.62 -31.13
N VAL A 36 -4.91 25.64 -30.36
CA VAL A 36 -4.82 25.58 -28.90
C VAL A 36 -5.35 26.87 -28.30
N SER A 37 -6.10 26.78 -27.22
CA SER A 37 -6.53 27.93 -26.43
C SER A 37 -5.65 28.09 -25.19
N ILE A 38 -5.19 29.31 -24.93
CA ILE A 38 -4.45 29.67 -23.73
C ILE A 38 -5.26 30.70 -22.95
N ILE A 39 -5.73 30.28 -21.77
CA ILE A 39 -6.57 31.10 -20.89
C ILE A 39 -5.72 31.65 -19.74
N LEU A 40 -5.58 32.97 -19.70
CA LEU A 40 -4.76 33.69 -18.73
C LEU A 40 -5.65 34.20 -17.60
N THR A 41 -5.61 33.51 -16.47
CA THR A 41 -6.54 33.70 -15.36
C THR A 41 -5.84 34.04 -14.03
N ASP A 42 -6.59 34.08 -12.94
CA ASP A 42 -6.12 34.27 -11.57
C ASP A 42 -6.22 32.96 -10.73
N ASP A 43 -5.73 33.02 -9.47
CA ASP A 43 -5.78 31.87 -8.56
C ASP A 43 -7.23 31.47 -8.21
N LYS A 44 -8.20 32.38 -8.23
CA LYS A 44 -9.58 32.09 -7.86
C LYS A 44 -10.26 31.19 -8.90
N GLU A 45 -10.14 31.56 -10.18
CA GLU A 45 -10.75 30.79 -11.25
C GLU A 45 -10.06 29.44 -11.45
N ILE A 46 -8.71 29.41 -11.46
CA ILE A 46 -7.98 28.15 -11.64
C ILE A 46 -8.17 27.19 -10.46
N HIS A 47 -8.37 27.71 -9.24
CA HIS A 47 -8.72 26.92 -8.06
C HIS A 47 -10.07 26.22 -8.22
N GLU A 48 -11.08 26.93 -8.72
CA GLU A 48 -12.40 26.36 -8.95
C GLU A 48 -12.37 25.26 -10.03
N ILE A 49 -11.63 25.49 -11.11
CA ILE A 49 -11.41 24.50 -12.17
C ILE A 49 -10.67 23.28 -11.62
N ASN A 50 -9.61 23.47 -10.82
CA ASN A 50 -8.82 22.40 -10.22
C ASN A 50 -9.68 21.55 -9.25
N ARG A 51 -10.57 22.20 -8.51
CA ARG A 51 -11.52 21.52 -7.61
C ARG A 51 -12.54 20.70 -8.38
N ILE A 52 -13.11 21.24 -9.47
CA ILE A 52 -14.17 20.56 -10.23
C ILE A 52 -13.61 19.38 -11.05
N TYR A 53 -12.48 19.57 -11.73
CA TYR A 53 -11.99 18.58 -12.71
C TYR A 53 -10.93 17.63 -12.17
N ARG A 54 -10.20 18.03 -11.10
CA ARG A 54 -9.13 17.21 -10.50
C ARG A 54 -9.40 16.82 -9.04
N ASN A 55 -10.50 17.30 -8.48
CA ASN A 55 -10.85 17.12 -7.05
C ASN A 55 -9.76 17.62 -6.09
N ILE A 56 -9.02 18.69 -6.47
CA ILE A 56 -7.93 19.26 -5.70
C ILE A 56 -8.33 20.67 -5.24
N ASP A 57 -8.52 20.85 -3.94
CA ASP A 57 -9.01 22.11 -3.35
C ASP A 57 -7.87 23.10 -3.08
N LYS A 58 -7.15 23.50 -4.14
CA LYS A 58 -6.10 24.53 -4.11
C LYS A 58 -5.81 25.08 -5.51
N PRO A 59 -5.35 26.34 -5.66
CA PRO A 59 -4.89 26.87 -6.93
C PRO A 59 -3.62 26.15 -7.42
N THR A 60 -3.38 26.20 -8.73
CA THR A 60 -2.18 25.68 -9.38
C THR A 60 -1.65 26.70 -10.40
N ASN A 61 -0.42 26.50 -10.88
CA ASN A 61 0.22 27.35 -11.88
C ASN A 61 -0.38 27.18 -13.27
N VAL A 62 -0.58 25.91 -13.70
CA VAL A 62 -1.11 25.57 -15.01
C VAL A 62 -2.04 24.35 -14.94
N LEU A 63 -3.08 24.34 -15.80
CA LEU A 63 -3.95 23.19 -16.05
C LEU A 63 -4.11 23.01 -17.55
N SER A 64 -3.96 21.80 -18.05
CA SER A 64 -4.14 21.44 -19.45
C SER A 64 -5.27 20.43 -19.58
N PHE A 65 -6.15 20.67 -20.54
CA PHE A 65 -7.30 19.81 -20.86
C PHE A 65 -7.19 19.36 -22.32
N GLU A 66 -6.79 18.14 -22.51
CA GLU A 66 -6.65 17.51 -23.83
C GLU A 66 -8.03 17.17 -24.41
N LEU A 67 -8.26 17.51 -25.66
CA LEU A 67 -9.51 17.17 -26.38
C LEU A 67 -9.37 15.90 -27.23
N GLY A 68 -8.16 15.33 -27.34
CA GLY A 68 -7.91 14.08 -28.05
C GLY A 68 -8.04 14.15 -29.58
N ASP A 69 -7.99 15.36 -30.14
CA ASP A 69 -8.09 15.62 -31.59
C ASP A 69 -6.77 16.21 -32.11
N ASP A 70 -6.30 15.74 -33.27
CA ASP A 70 -5.09 16.25 -33.92
C ASP A 70 -5.25 17.69 -34.49
N VAL A 71 -6.47 18.20 -34.54
CA VAL A 71 -6.83 19.57 -35.03
C VAL A 71 -7.08 20.51 -33.85
N LEU A 72 -7.88 20.11 -32.88
CA LEU A 72 -8.18 20.84 -31.64
C LEU A 72 -7.45 20.18 -30.50
N LEU A 73 -6.25 20.67 -30.15
CA LEU A 73 -5.44 20.04 -29.13
C LEU A 73 -6.04 20.19 -27.73
N GLY A 74 -6.57 21.37 -27.40
CA GLY A 74 -7.20 21.59 -26.10
C GLY A 74 -6.95 22.97 -25.49
N ASP A 75 -7.21 23.07 -24.18
CA ASP A 75 -7.17 24.32 -23.43
C ASP A 75 -6.07 24.30 -22.37
N ILE A 76 -5.35 25.43 -22.20
CA ILE A 76 -4.31 25.62 -21.19
C ILE A 76 -4.69 26.82 -20.33
N TYR A 77 -4.98 26.60 -19.05
CA TYR A 77 -5.23 27.66 -18.07
C TYR A 77 -3.95 27.97 -17.32
N ILE A 78 -3.59 29.27 -17.17
CA ILE A 78 -2.39 29.72 -16.46
C ILE A 78 -2.76 30.78 -15.43
N SER A 79 -2.42 30.54 -14.15
CA SER A 79 -2.69 31.50 -13.07
C SER A 79 -1.59 32.54 -12.94
N TYR A 80 -2.00 33.81 -12.92
CA TYR A 80 -1.09 34.92 -12.69
C TYR A 80 -0.44 34.89 -11.31
N ASP A 81 -1.23 34.66 -10.27
CA ASP A 81 -0.76 34.77 -8.88
C ASP A 81 0.23 33.68 -8.52
N THR A 82 -0.12 32.42 -8.84
CA THR A 82 0.75 31.27 -8.58
C THR A 82 2.05 31.36 -9.38
N VAL A 83 1.98 31.65 -10.69
CA VAL A 83 3.18 31.78 -11.53
C VAL A 83 4.07 32.93 -11.04
N LYS A 84 3.50 34.07 -10.64
CA LYS A 84 4.27 35.19 -10.08
C LYS A 84 4.94 34.86 -8.75
N LYS A 85 4.26 34.10 -7.91
CA LYS A 85 4.80 33.64 -6.63
C LYS A 85 5.95 32.67 -6.85
N GLU A 86 5.78 31.68 -7.72
CA GLU A 86 6.80 30.68 -8.03
C GLU A 86 8.03 31.28 -8.71
N SER A 87 7.86 32.19 -9.68
CA SER A 87 8.99 32.87 -10.33
C SER A 87 9.86 33.60 -9.32
N ARG A 88 9.26 34.23 -8.30
CA ARG A 88 10.01 34.90 -7.21
C ARG A 88 10.72 33.90 -6.31
N GLN A 89 10.07 32.79 -5.98
CA GLN A 89 10.65 31.75 -5.11
C GLN A 89 11.83 31.04 -5.78
N GLN A 90 11.76 30.84 -7.09
CA GLN A 90 12.79 30.17 -7.87
C GLN A 90 13.88 31.15 -8.37
N GLY A 91 13.73 32.46 -8.14
CA GLY A 91 14.70 33.46 -8.60
C GLY A 91 14.80 33.61 -10.11
N ILE A 92 13.76 33.23 -10.86
CA ILE A 92 13.69 33.30 -12.33
C ILE A 92 12.78 34.45 -12.79
N SER A 93 12.94 34.91 -14.02
CA SER A 93 12.08 35.95 -14.55
C SER A 93 10.63 35.45 -14.69
N PHE A 94 9.66 36.36 -14.48
CA PHE A 94 8.24 36.01 -14.69
C PHE A 94 7.99 35.52 -16.13
N HIS A 95 8.66 36.14 -17.11
CA HIS A 95 8.57 35.76 -18.53
C HIS A 95 9.07 34.33 -18.76
N ASP A 96 10.21 33.97 -18.16
CA ASP A 96 10.79 32.62 -18.35
C ASP A 96 9.93 31.55 -17.69
N HIS A 97 9.34 31.86 -16.52
CA HIS A 97 8.43 30.94 -15.85
C HIS A 97 7.11 30.75 -16.61
N VAL A 98 6.52 31.82 -17.15
CA VAL A 98 5.36 31.73 -18.03
C VAL A 98 5.68 30.92 -19.27
N THR A 99 6.83 31.14 -19.89
CA THR A 99 7.28 30.39 -21.07
C THR A 99 7.39 28.89 -20.74
N HIS A 100 7.96 28.55 -19.59
CA HIS A 100 8.02 27.16 -19.10
C HIS A 100 6.62 26.57 -18.95
N MET A 101 5.68 27.27 -18.31
CA MET A 101 4.30 26.78 -18.13
C MET A 101 3.57 26.56 -19.46
N VAL A 102 3.80 27.41 -20.46
CA VAL A 102 3.24 27.20 -21.80
C VAL A 102 3.84 25.98 -22.48
N VAL A 103 5.17 25.80 -22.42
CA VAL A 103 5.86 24.63 -23.00
C VAL A 103 5.33 23.35 -22.34
N HIS A 104 5.24 23.34 -21.01
CA HIS A 104 4.71 22.24 -20.21
C HIS A 104 3.24 21.90 -20.60
N GLY A 105 2.39 22.90 -20.63
CA GLY A 105 0.99 22.72 -21.00
C GLY A 105 0.79 22.17 -22.41
N VAL A 106 1.54 22.70 -23.40
CA VAL A 106 1.46 22.21 -24.78
C VAL A 106 1.96 20.75 -24.88
N LEU A 107 3.00 20.36 -24.14
CA LEU A 107 3.46 18.97 -24.12
C LEU A 107 2.40 18.02 -23.56
N HIS A 108 1.65 18.42 -22.54
CA HIS A 108 0.51 17.64 -22.06
C HIS A 108 -0.56 17.47 -23.17
N LEU A 109 -0.91 18.53 -23.87
CA LEU A 109 -1.86 18.43 -24.99
C LEU A 109 -1.37 17.55 -26.15
N LEU A 110 -0.06 17.31 -26.24
CA LEU A 110 0.54 16.40 -27.22
C LEU A 110 0.66 14.96 -26.69
N GLY A 111 0.05 14.64 -25.54
CA GLY A 111 0.03 13.32 -24.92
C GLY A 111 1.30 12.96 -24.14
N TYR A 112 2.18 13.93 -23.83
CA TYR A 112 3.27 13.70 -22.87
C TYR A 112 2.76 13.91 -21.45
N ASP A 113 3.14 13.01 -20.56
CA ASP A 113 2.76 13.07 -19.15
C ASP A 113 3.98 12.79 -18.27
N HIS A 114 3.83 13.00 -16.97
CA HIS A 114 4.85 12.75 -15.96
C HIS A 114 4.31 11.87 -14.82
N LEU A 115 3.34 10.99 -15.13
CA LEU A 115 2.74 10.05 -14.16
C LEU A 115 3.72 8.94 -13.76
N THR A 116 4.67 8.55 -14.63
CA THR A 116 5.74 7.63 -14.27
C THR A 116 7.11 8.31 -14.41
N ASP A 117 8.13 7.83 -13.68
CA ASP A 117 9.50 8.38 -13.75
C ASP A 117 10.07 8.35 -15.19
N LYS A 118 9.67 7.34 -15.99
CA LYS A 118 10.11 7.23 -17.39
C LYS A 118 9.46 8.29 -18.26
N ASP A 119 8.18 8.54 -18.09
CA ASP A 119 7.44 9.55 -18.85
C ASP A 119 7.90 10.95 -18.45
N ALA A 120 8.14 11.18 -17.13
CA ALA A 120 8.68 12.41 -16.61
C ALA A 120 10.02 12.76 -17.28
N VAL A 121 10.98 11.80 -17.33
CA VAL A 121 12.30 12.00 -17.99
C VAL A 121 12.13 12.37 -19.47
N VAL A 122 11.19 11.75 -20.18
CA VAL A 122 10.94 12.04 -21.59
C VAL A 122 10.36 13.44 -21.77
N MET A 123 9.39 13.81 -20.95
CA MET A 123 8.74 15.13 -21.00
C MET A 123 9.71 16.24 -20.60
N GLU A 124 10.41 16.12 -19.49
CA GLU A 124 11.43 17.07 -19.02
C GLU A 124 12.56 17.26 -20.03
N SER A 125 13.02 16.19 -20.67
CA SER A 125 14.06 16.28 -21.72
C SER A 125 13.60 17.13 -22.90
N LYS A 126 12.31 17.04 -23.27
CA LYS A 126 11.72 17.87 -24.33
C LYS A 126 11.56 19.33 -23.89
N GLU A 127 11.10 19.56 -22.67
CA GLU A 127 10.99 20.90 -22.08
C GLU A 127 12.35 21.60 -22.08
N ILE A 128 13.39 20.94 -21.55
CA ILE A 128 14.76 21.45 -21.54
C ILE A 128 15.23 21.77 -22.96
N GLY A 129 14.96 20.88 -23.92
CA GLY A 129 15.33 21.06 -25.31
C GLY A 129 14.68 22.30 -25.96
N VAL A 130 13.40 22.56 -25.68
CA VAL A 130 12.66 23.72 -26.18
C VAL A 130 13.11 25.00 -25.48
N LEU A 131 13.17 25.00 -24.15
CA LEU A 131 13.58 26.15 -23.32
C LEU A 131 15.02 26.60 -23.65
N LYS A 132 15.92 25.65 -23.88
CA LYS A 132 17.30 25.95 -24.30
C LYS A 132 17.36 26.67 -25.64
N LYS A 133 16.51 26.32 -26.62
CA LYS A 133 16.41 27.05 -27.91
C LYS A 133 15.93 28.47 -27.76
N MET A 134 15.20 28.76 -26.65
CA MET A 134 14.69 30.09 -26.30
C MET A 134 15.66 30.86 -25.39
N GLY A 135 16.84 30.30 -25.05
CA GLY A 135 17.82 30.94 -24.18
C GLY A 135 17.45 30.89 -22.68
N ILE A 136 16.46 30.09 -22.32
CA ILE A 136 16.00 29.91 -20.92
C ILE A 136 16.82 28.81 -20.27
N LYS A 137 17.29 29.04 -19.03
CA LYS A 137 18.05 28.08 -18.23
C LYS A 137 17.20 26.84 -17.95
N ASN A 138 17.87 25.70 -17.79
CA ASN A 138 17.21 24.46 -17.41
C ASN A 138 16.47 24.61 -16.08
N PRO A 139 15.13 24.51 -16.02
CA PRO A 139 14.34 24.68 -14.79
C PRO A 139 14.54 23.53 -13.78
N TYR A 140 15.13 22.42 -14.23
CA TYR A 140 15.43 21.25 -13.41
C TYR A 140 16.91 21.18 -12.99
N ALA A 141 17.72 22.20 -13.27
CA ALA A 141 19.10 22.27 -12.82
C ALA A 141 19.13 22.72 -11.36
N ASP A 142 19.65 21.89 -10.45
CA ASP A 142 19.97 22.29 -9.09
C ASP A 142 20.97 23.45 -9.11
N ASP A 143 20.59 24.61 -8.62
CA ASP A 143 21.49 25.75 -8.34
C ASP A 143 22.33 25.46 -7.09
N GLY A 144 23.12 24.40 -7.15
CA GLY A 144 24.15 24.04 -6.18
C GLY A 144 25.53 24.25 -6.80
N ASN A 145 26.11 25.42 -6.57
CA ASN A 145 27.51 25.74 -6.86
C ASN A 145 28.46 24.68 -6.29
N ILE A 146 28.83 23.68 -7.10
CA ILE A 146 30.04 22.86 -6.90
C ILE A 146 30.66 22.65 -8.28
N SER A 147 31.73 23.41 -8.58
CA SER A 147 32.66 23.12 -9.64
C SER A 147 33.30 21.76 -9.34
N CYS A 148 32.95 20.73 -10.08
CA CYS A 148 33.70 19.49 -10.13
C CYS A 148 34.83 19.65 -11.14
N ALA A 149 35.97 20.17 -10.69
CA ALA A 149 37.27 19.81 -11.24
C ALA A 149 37.65 18.52 -10.53
N ASP A 150 37.59 17.42 -11.27
CA ASP A 150 38.03 16.06 -11.06
C ASP A 150 36.90 15.03 -11.15
N GLY A 151 36.96 14.19 -12.15
CA GLY A 151 35.97 13.21 -12.57
C GLY A 151 35.70 12.06 -11.58
N SER A 152 35.16 12.36 -10.35
CA SER A 152 34.75 11.36 -9.36
C SER A 152 33.49 11.76 -8.65
N CYS A 153 32.37 11.89 -9.36
CA CYS A 153 31.03 12.03 -8.76
C CYS A 153 30.36 10.65 -8.63
N CYS A 154 30.65 9.95 -7.53
CA CYS A 154 29.84 8.82 -7.10
C CYS A 154 28.70 9.29 -6.18
N PRO A 155 27.44 8.84 -6.37
CA PRO A 155 26.27 9.26 -5.57
C PRO A 155 26.34 8.92 -4.08
N GLY A 156 27.27 8.07 -3.65
CA GLY A 156 27.43 7.63 -2.26
C GLY A 156 28.05 8.65 -1.29
N GLY A 157 28.63 9.76 -1.80
CA GLY A 157 29.36 10.71 -0.93
C GLY A 157 28.51 11.72 -0.17
N ALA A 158 27.29 12.04 -0.64
CA ALA A 158 26.43 13.05 -0.06
C ALA A 158 25.80 12.60 1.27
N MET A 159 25.34 11.35 1.35
CA MET A 159 24.70 10.80 2.53
C MET A 159 25.67 10.68 3.73
N VAL A 160 26.92 10.27 3.45
CA VAL A 160 27.96 10.16 4.50
C VAL A 160 28.40 11.52 5.02
N ARG A 161 28.47 12.56 4.16
CA ARG A 161 28.79 13.95 4.58
C ARG A 161 27.64 14.61 5.34
N PHE A 162 26.39 14.32 4.97
CA PHE A 162 25.20 14.83 5.66
C PHE A 162 25.15 14.32 7.11
N PHE A 163 25.33 13.02 7.34
CA PHE A 163 25.35 12.47 8.69
C PHE A 163 26.65 12.77 9.48
N GLY A 164 27.78 13.01 8.83
CA GLY A 164 29.05 13.32 9.47
C GLY A 164 29.13 14.72 10.09
N ARG A 165 28.35 15.71 9.62
CA ARG A 165 28.34 17.10 10.11
C ARG A 165 27.55 17.34 11.38
N PHE A 166 26.61 16.45 11.72
CA PHE A 166 25.84 16.60 12.97
C PHE A 166 26.63 16.08 14.17
N LYS A 167 27.26 16.99 14.92
CA LYS A 167 27.73 16.73 16.27
C LYS A 167 26.52 16.62 17.21
N ILE A 168 25.83 15.46 17.18
CA ILE A 168 24.72 15.18 18.09
C ILE A 168 25.33 14.89 19.46
N ARG A 169 25.00 15.68 20.48
CA ARG A 169 25.38 15.44 21.86
C ARG A 169 24.92 14.05 22.29
N GLU A 170 25.81 13.19 22.77
CA GLU A 170 25.58 11.75 23.01
C GLU A 170 24.43 11.42 23.98
N ASN A 171 23.93 12.38 24.76
CA ASN A 171 22.87 12.23 25.77
C ASN A 171 21.78 13.29 25.72
N GLY A 172 21.44 13.86 24.55
CA GLY A 172 20.46 14.94 24.45
C GLY A 172 19.10 14.52 23.88
N PHE A 173 18.09 15.34 24.15
CA PHE A 173 16.72 15.25 23.56
C PHE A 173 16.70 14.96 22.04
N TRP A 174 17.64 15.50 21.30
CA TRP A 174 17.77 15.31 19.85
C TRP A 174 17.95 13.87 19.40
N GLN A 175 18.49 12.98 20.21
CA GLN A 175 18.59 11.55 19.86
C GLN A 175 17.21 10.89 19.85
N TYR A 176 16.37 11.18 20.84
CA TYR A 176 14.99 10.67 20.89
C TYR A 176 14.18 11.20 19.70
N ALA A 177 14.33 12.50 19.40
CA ALA A 177 13.68 13.13 18.25
C ALA A 177 14.11 12.50 16.92
N LEU A 178 15.39 12.17 16.76
CA LEU A 178 15.89 11.51 15.54
C LEU A 178 15.38 10.06 15.41
N TYR A 179 15.33 9.28 16.51
CA TYR A 179 14.72 7.97 16.45
C TYR A 179 13.23 8.05 16.07
N ALA A 180 12.49 9.00 16.66
CA ALA A 180 11.09 9.24 16.29
C ALA A 180 10.96 9.66 14.81
N LEU A 181 11.78 10.57 14.33
CA LEU A 181 11.81 11.00 12.94
C LEU A 181 12.06 9.80 12.00
N PHE A 182 13.07 8.98 12.27
CA PHE A 182 13.38 7.81 11.43
C PHE A 182 12.26 6.75 11.48
N GLY A 183 11.59 6.58 12.62
CA GLY A 183 10.41 5.74 12.74
C GLY A 183 9.24 6.24 11.89
N GLY A 184 8.97 7.54 11.93
CA GLY A 184 7.97 8.19 11.08
C GLY A 184 8.31 8.08 9.59
N LEU A 185 9.55 8.36 9.20
CA LEU A 185 10.00 8.21 7.81
C LEU A 185 9.84 6.77 7.31
N ALA A 186 10.14 5.78 8.15
CA ALA A 186 10.04 4.37 7.79
C ALA A 186 8.62 3.92 7.43
N SER A 187 7.58 4.68 7.79
CA SER A 187 6.18 4.36 7.47
C SER A 187 5.72 4.82 6.09
N PHE A 188 6.42 5.74 5.42
CA PHE A 188 6.02 6.27 4.12
C PHE A 188 6.25 5.32 2.93
N GLY A 189 6.91 4.20 3.14
CA GLY A 189 7.12 3.20 2.07
C GLY A 189 5.90 2.33 1.77
N PHE A 190 4.89 2.33 2.62
CA PHE A 190 3.68 1.52 2.48
C PHE A 190 2.59 2.23 1.69
N ALA A 191 1.58 1.47 1.27
CA ALA A 191 0.38 2.02 0.64
C ALA A 191 -0.25 3.11 1.52
N PRO A 192 -0.82 4.16 0.92
CA PRO A 192 -0.89 4.46 -0.52
C PRO A 192 0.30 5.24 -1.06
N PHE A 193 1.29 5.58 -0.22
CA PHE A 193 2.38 6.49 -0.57
C PHE A 193 3.47 5.82 -1.42
N TYR A 194 3.87 4.60 -1.10
CA TYR A 194 4.92 3.81 -1.74
C TYR A 194 6.26 4.52 -1.91
N HIS A 195 6.57 5.46 -1.03
CA HIS A 195 7.87 6.15 -1.02
C HIS A 195 8.93 5.27 -0.31
N TRP A 196 9.23 4.13 -0.88
CA TRP A 196 10.10 3.08 -0.33
C TRP A 196 11.44 3.57 0.18
N TRP A 197 12.03 4.60 -0.47
CA TRP A 197 13.31 5.19 -0.05
C TRP A 197 13.24 5.79 1.36
N TRP A 198 12.10 6.32 1.81
CA TRP A 198 11.94 6.81 3.16
C TRP A 198 12.00 5.67 4.18
N THR A 199 11.46 4.50 3.88
CA THR A 199 11.61 3.32 4.74
C THR A 199 13.06 2.89 4.86
N ILE A 200 13.78 2.84 3.74
CA ILE A 200 15.21 2.52 3.70
C ILE A 200 16.01 3.56 4.52
N ILE A 201 15.78 4.85 4.29
CA ILE A 201 16.43 5.94 5.05
C ILE A 201 16.10 5.86 6.54
N GLY A 202 14.85 5.60 6.90
CA GLY A 202 14.40 5.48 8.29
C GLY A 202 15.10 4.33 9.02
N VAL A 203 15.10 3.14 8.42
CA VAL A 203 15.76 1.95 9.00
C VAL A 203 17.28 2.14 9.07
N MET A 204 17.92 2.59 7.98
CA MET A 204 19.37 2.85 7.95
C MET A 204 19.78 3.93 8.94
N GLY A 205 19.01 5.03 9.04
CA GLY A 205 19.28 6.14 9.95
C GLY A 205 19.21 5.73 11.41
N ALA A 206 18.15 5.00 11.79
CA ALA A 206 17.98 4.49 13.16
C ALA A 206 19.08 3.44 13.51
N TYR A 207 19.38 2.55 12.57
CA TYR A 207 20.47 1.59 12.73
C TYR A 207 21.82 2.30 12.90
N TRP A 208 22.13 3.30 12.05
CA TRP A 208 23.35 4.08 12.15
C TRP A 208 23.49 4.82 13.48
N LEU A 209 22.41 5.43 14.00
CA LEU A 209 22.41 6.03 15.33
C LEU A 209 22.74 5.01 16.41
N THR A 210 22.20 3.79 16.29
CA THR A 210 22.42 2.70 17.25
C THR A 210 23.88 2.25 17.27
N VAL A 211 24.47 1.98 16.10
CA VAL A 211 25.86 1.45 16.02
C VAL A 211 26.93 2.52 16.23
N ARG A 212 26.60 3.81 16.11
CA ARG A 212 27.48 4.92 16.41
C ARG A 212 27.70 5.07 17.92
N ASN A 213 26.68 4.86 18.71
CA ASN A 213 26.66 5.10 20.16
C ASN A 213 27.09 3.85 20.93
N LYS A 214 28.41 3.62 21.07
CA LYS A 214 28.97 2.42 21.70
C LYS A 214 28.75 2.30 23.22
N ASN A 215 28.49 3.40 23.94
CA ASN A 215 28.36 3.42 25.40
C ASN A 215 26.94 3.80 25.85
N ILE A 216 25.99 3.00 25.44
CA ILE A 216 24.60 3.17 25.87
C ILE A 216 24.39 2.37 27.15
N GLY A 217 24.72 2.83 28.31
CA GLY A 217 24.36 2.35 29.62
C GLY A 217 23.70 0.94 29.75
N GLY A 218 22.94 0.70 30.81
CA GLY A 218 22.21 -0.57 31.00
C GLY A 218 21.11 -0.83 29.98
N PHE A 219 20.53 -2.05 30.04
CA PHE A 219 19.46 -2.49 29.12
C PHE A 219 18.32 -1.48 28.99
N TRP A 220 17.73 -1.02 30.08
CA TRP A 220 16.59 -0.08 30.07
C TRP A 220 16.92 1.28 29.46
N ARG A 221 18.14 1.78 29.68
CA ARG A 221 18.59 3.02 29.03
C ARG A 221 18.69 2.87 27.51
N THR A 222 19.16 1.72 27.05
CA THR A 222 19.20 1.42 25.61
C THR A 222 17.79 1.35 25.05
N PHE A 223 16.90 0.58 25.71
CA PHE A 223 15.52 0.39 25.28
C PHE A 223 14.78 1.73 25.19
N ILE A 224 14.78 2.54 26.24
CA ILE A 224 14.12 3.85 26.28
C ILE A 224 14.67 4.77 25.19
N ARG A 225 15.97 4.69 24.87
CA ARG A 225 16.58 5.53 23.83
C ARG A 225 16.09 5.20 22.44
N VAL A 226 15.93 3.93 22.09
CA VAL A 226 15.52 3.49 20.76
C VAL A 226 14.00 3.40 20.59
N SER A 227 13.26 3.33 21.70
CA SER A 227 11.80 3.15 21.70
C SER A 227 11.01 4.22 20.91
N PRO A 228 11.45 5.49 20.76
CA PRO A 228 10.74 6.45 19.93
C PRO A 228 10.66 6.09 18.44
N PHE A 229 11.62 5.29 17.95
CA PHE A 229 11.53 4.74 16.60
C PHE A 229 10.29 3.84 16.47
N GLY A 230 10.16 2.84 17.34
CA GLY A 230 9.03 1.90 17.30
C GLY A 230 7.69 2.58 17.57
N ALA A 231 7.66 3.53 18.52
CA ALA A 231 6.47 4.31 18.84
C ALA A 231 5.96 5.09 17.62
N MET A 232 6.84 5.88 17.00
CA MET A 232 6.47 6.69 15.83
C MET A 232 6.16 5.85 14.60
N TYR A 233 6.91 4.75 14.38
CA TYR A 233 6.66 3.80 13.30
C TYR A 233 5.25 3.20 13.42
N ALA A 234 4.85 2.76 14.62
CA ALA A 234 3.54 2.18 14.82
C ALA A 234 2.42 3.22 14.70
N VAL A 235 2.56 4.39 15.32
CA VAL A 235 1.56 5.46 15.22
C VAL A 235 1.36 5.87 13.77
N ALA A 236 2.45 6.13 13.02
CA ALA A 236 2.36 6.58 11.64
C ALA A 236 1.79 5.51 10.67
N ASN A 237 2.04 4.21 10.95
CA ASN A 237 1.48 3.12 10.13
C ASN A 237 0.04 2.76 10.47
N PHE A 238 -0.36 2.85 11.75
CA PHE A 238 -1.57 2.19 12.25
C PHE A 238 -2.60 3.14 12.89
N TRP A 239 -2.41 4.47 12.84
CA TRP A 239 -3.37 5.44 13.39
C TRP A 239 -4.79 5.25 12.84
N TRP A 240 -4.91 4.77 11.61
CA TRP A 240 -6.17 4.53 10.93
C TRP A 240 -7.03 3.45 11.61
N VAL A 241 -6.43 2.56 12.42
CA VAL A 241 -7.19 1.57 13.22
C VAL A 241 -8.18 2.28 14.15
N LEU A 242 -7.80 3.44 14.68
CA LEU A 242 -8.67 4.25 15.54
C LEU A 242 -9.79 4.97 14.76
N HIS A 243 -9.71 5.02 13.42
CA HIS A 243 -10.76 5.61 12.60
C HIS A 243 -12.09 4.84 12.74
N SER A 244 -12.02 3.54 13.00
CA SER A 244 -13.22 2.70 13.23
C SER A 244 -14.15 3.25 14.33
N ILE A 245 -13.64 4.00 15.29
CA ILE A 245 -14.41 4.66 16.35
C ILE A 245 -15.37 5.73 15.77
N TYR A 246 -15.00 6.31 14.61
CA TYR A 246 -15.71 7.46 14.01
C TYR A 246 -16.62 7.08 12.84
N VAL A 247 -16.73 5.79 12.51
CA VAL A 247 -17.51 5.32 11.35
C VAL A 247 -19.01 5.33 11.63
N VAL A 248 -19.40 5.07 12.88
CA VAL A 248 -20.80 5.02 13.33
C VAL A 248 -21.01 6.02 14.47
N PRO A 249 -22.04 6.89 14.40
CA PRO A 249 -22.29 7.93 15.42
C PRO A 249 -22.37 7.39 16.84
N GLU A 250 -23.01 6.23 17.05
CA GLU A 250 -23.16 5.58 18.35
C GLU A 250 -21.81 5.16 18.92
N LEU A 251 -20.94 4.59 18.08
CA LEU A 251 -19.57 4.23 18.49
C LEU A 251 -18.75 5.49 18.80
N THR A 252 -18.91 6.55 18.02
CA THR A 252 -18.25 7.83 18.26
C THR A 252 -18.65 8.39 19.63
N GLN A 253 -19.95 8.41 19.93
CA GLN A 253 -20.46 8.92 21.21
C GLN A 253 -19.91 8.12 22.39
N GLN A 254 -19.80 6.81 22.26
CA GLN A 254 -19.37 5.91 23.33
C GLN A 254 -17.85 5.81 23.49
N PHE A 255 -17.10 5.81 22.37
CA PHE A 255 -15.69 5.44 22.35
C PHE A 255 -14.72 6.54 21.97
N ALA A 256 -15.17 7.74 21.54
CA ALA A 256 -14.28 8.83 21.15
C ALA A 256 -13.27 9.23 22.25
N ILE A 257 -13.64 9.10 23.52
CA ILE A 257 -12.76 9.36 24.65
C ILE A 257 -11.50 8.45 24.65
N TRP A 258 -11.57 7.28 24.02
CA TRP A 258 -10.49 6.31 23.94
C TRP A 258 -9.51 6.59 22.80
N THR A 259 -9.74 7.61 21.98
CA THR A 259 -8.83 7.94 20.84
C THR A 259 -7.43 8.31 21.31
N ILE A 260 -7.30 9.22 22.29
CA ILE A 260 -6.00 9.59 22.83
C ILE A 260 -5.31 8.41 23.55
N PRO A 261 -5.98 7.69 24.48
CA PRO A 261 -5.43 6.46 25.04
C PRO A 261 -5.03 5.42 23.97
N GLY A 262 -5.81 5.30 22.89
CA GLY A 262 -5.53 4.41 21.77
C GLY A 262 -4.25 4.77 21.03
N VAL A 263 -4.03 6.06 20.73
CA VAL A 263 -2.77 6.54 20.13
C VAL A 263 -1.58 6.25 21.06
N ILE A 264 -1.74 6.49 22.35
CA ILE A 264 -0.70 6.19 23.36
C ILE A 264 -0.45 4.68 23.40
N GLY A 265 -1.52 3.86 23.38
CA GLY A 265 -1.43 2.40 23.31
C GLY A 265 -0.66 1.91 22.08
N LEU A 266 -0.95 2.46 20.89
CA LEU A 266 -0.20 2.17 19.66
C LEU A 266 1.28 2.56 19.78
N ALA A 267 1.58 3.72 20.38
CA ALA A 267 2.95 4.17 20.59
C ALA A 267 3.71 3.22 21.54
N ILE A 268 3.07 2.81 22.65
CA ILE A 268 3.66 1.86 23.60
C ILE A 268 3.87 0.49 22.95
N ALA A 269 2.86 -0.05 22.28
CA ALA A 269 2.96 -1.32 21.56
C ALA A 269 4.09 -1.29 20.50
N GLY A 270 4.14 -0.22 19.71
CA GLY A 270 5.21 -0.01 18.74
C GLY A 270 6.60 0.06 19.37
N ALA A 271 6.72 0.79 20.50
CA ALA A 271 7.96 0.86 21.27
C ALA A 271 8.38 -0.52 21.79
N LEU A 272 7.45 -1.28 22.33
CA LEU A 272 7.71 -2.63 22.86
C LEU A 272 8.08 -3.63 21.74
N ILE A 273 7.47 -3.53 20.57
CA ILE A 273 7.66 -4.47 19.46
C ILE A 273 8.92 -4.13 18.64
N PHE A 274 9.03 -2.90 18.11
CA PHE A 274 10.04 -2.56 17.11
C PHE A 274 11.39 -2.08 17.69
N SER A 275 11.57 -2.04 19.00
CA SER A 275 12.84 -1.63 19.61
C SER A 275 13.88 -2.75 19.71
N TRP A 276 13.44 -4.01 19.73
CA TRP A 276 14.32 -5.17 19.98
C TRP A 276 15.48 -5.32 19.01
N PRO A 277 15.35 -5.11 17.69
CA PRO A 277 16.47 -5.23 16.77
C PRO A 277 17.60 -4.26 17.12
N PHE A 278 17.26 -3.03 17.48
CA PHE A 278 18.22 -2.00 17.87
C PHE A 278 18.88 -2.31 19.24
N VAL A 279 18.09 -2.78 20.20
CA VAL A 279 18.58 -3.20 21.51
C VAL A 279 19.57 -4.37 21.37
N ALA A 280 19.24 -5.37 20.57
CA ALA A 280 20.09 -6.53 20.32
C ALA A 280 21.45 -6.11 19.77
N VAL A 281 21.47 -5.27 18.74
CA VAL A 281 22.72 -4.78 18.11
C VAL A 281 23.53 -3.90 19.06
N ALA A 282 22.87 -3.05 19.85
CA ALA A 282 23.55 -2.16 20.81
C ALA A 282 24.20 -2.93 21.97
N ARG A 283 23.63 -4.09 22.34
CA ARG A 283 24.05 -4.86 23.55
C ARG A 283 25.01 -6.00 23.24
N MET A 284 24.91 -6.60 22.06
CA MET A 284 25.75 -7.71 21.67
C MET A 284 27.08 -7.22 21.06
N ARG A 285 28.20 -7.76 21.61
CA ARG A 285 29.55 -7.49 21.09
C ARG A 285 29.84 -8.37 19.88
N LEU A 286 29.48 -7.85 18.71
CA LEU A 286 29.67 -8.51 17.43
C LEU A 286 30.48 -7.62 16.49
N SER A 287 31.11 -8.25 15.50
CA SER A 287 31.72 -7.55 14.38
C SER A 287 30.68 -6.83 13.52
N CYS A 288 31.13 -6.05 12.55
CA CYS A 288 30.28 -5.34 11.60
C CYS A 288 29.30 -6.30 10.89
N ALA A 289 29.80 -7.42 10.35
CA ALA A 289 29.01 -8.42 9.67
C ALA A 289 27.99 -9.11 10.61
N GLY A 290 28.45 -9.53 11.79
CA GLY A 290 27.60 -10.17 12.77
C GLY A 290 26.45 -9.27 13.27
N ARG A 291 26.67 -7.96 13.40
CA ARG A 291 25.61 -7.01 13.76
C ARG A 291 24.55 -6.87 12.66
N ALA A 292 24.95 -6.84 11.38
CA ALA A 292 24.00 -6.76 10.28
C ALA A 292 23.10 -7.99 10.22
N ILE A 293 23.67 -9.20 10.35
CA ILE A 293 22.92 -10.46 10.40
C ILE A 293 21.98 -10.49 11.61
N LEU A 294 22.48 -10.12 12.81
CA LEU A 294 21.68 -10.09 14.02
C LEU A 294 20.50 -9.14 13.91
N PHE A 295 20.71 -7.94 13.33
CA PHE A 295 19.66 -6.96 13.16
C PHE A 295 18.53 -7.50 12.27
N ALA A 296 18.87 -8.07 11.12
CA ALA A 296 17.91 -8.68 10.21
C ALA A 296 17.17 -9.84 10.88
N CYS A 297 17.89 -10.72 11.57
CA CYS A 297 17.30 -11.86 12.27
C CYS A 297 16.29 -11.42 13.35
N VAL A 298 16.69 -10.50 14.25
CA VAL A 298 15.80 -10.05 15.34
C VAL A 298 14.61 -9.28 14.80
N TRP A 299 14.78 -8.48 13.72
CA TRP A 299 13.66 -7.82 13.06
C TRP A 299 12.63 -8.83 12.55
N THR A 300 13.11 -9.85 11.86
CA THR A 300 12.23 -10.90 11.31
C THR A 300 11.55 -11.71 12.41
N LEU A 301 12.27 -12.03 13.49
CA LEU A 301 11.69 -12.71 14.68
C LEU A 301 10.59 -11.88 15.35
N VAL A 302 10.78 -10.57 15.45
CA VAL A 302 9.75 -9.65 15.97
C VAL A 302 8.49 -9.68 15.11
N LEU A 303 8.64 -9.69 13.78
CA LEU A 303 7.49 -9.78 12.87
C LEU A 303 6.82 -11.16 12.95
N TRP A 304 7.60 -12.23 13.06
CA TRP A 304 7.08 -13.58 13.26
C TRP A 304 6.26 -13.68 14.55
N GLY A 305 6.75 -13.11 15.67
CA GLY A 305 5.98 -13.04 16.91
C GLY A 305 4.66 -12.29 16.79
N ARG A 306 4.55 -11.34 15.85
CA ARG A 306 3.29 -10.62 15.58
C ARG A 306 2.20 -11.46 14.90
N GLU A 307 2.53 -12.65 14.41
CA GLU A 307 1.52 -13.57 13.83
C GLU A 307 0.56 -14.10 14.90
N TRP A 308 0.99 -14.20 16.17
CA TRP A 308 0.19 -14.85 17.23
C TRP A 308 0.15 -14.12 18.58
N VAL A 309 1.02 -13.17 18.84
CA VAL A 309 0.98 -12.43 20.12
C VAL A 309 -0.31 -11.60 20.17
N MET A 310 -1.11 -11.78 21.22
CA MET A 310 -2.44 -11.15 21.40
C MET A 310 -3.39 -11.42 20.22
N THR A 311 -3.46 -12.67 19.77
CA THR A 311 -4.21 -13.16 18.60
C THR A 311 -3.66 -12.76 17.24
N GLY A 312 -2.54 -12.04 17.22
CA GLY A 312 -1.82 -11.69 15.99
C GLY A 312 -2.26 -10.36 15.36
N PHE A 313 -1.27 -9.64 14.81
CA PHE A 313 -1.48 -8.49 13.93
C PHE A 313 -0.28 -8.37 12.96
N PRO A 314 -0.13 -9.29 11.98
CA PRO A 314 0.99 -9.30 11.03
C PRO A 314 0.88 -8.26 9.91
N TRP A 315 0.29 -7.12 10.19
CA TRP A 315 0.04 -6.05 9.22
C TRP A 315 1.33 -5.37 8.78
N ASN A 316 1.49 -5.08 7.49
CA ASN A 316 2.58 -4.31 6.88
C ASN A 316 4.00 -4.79 7.29
N PRO A 317 4.43 -6.02 6.96
CA PRO A 317 5.85 -6.36 6.99
C PRO A 317 6.63 -5.45 6.02
N ILE A 318 7.92 -5.19 6.29
CA ILE A 318 8.74 -4.30 5.41
C ILE A 318 8.74 -4.77 3.94
N ALA A 319 8.57 -6.05 3.68
CA ALA A 319 8.43 -6.57 2.33
C ALA A 319 7.34 -5.87 1.50
N ASN A 320 6.27 -5.38 2.13
CA ASN A 320 5.17 -4.73 1.39
C ASN A 320 5.59 -3.42 0.70
N ILE A 321 6.70 -2.79 1.09
CA ILE A 321 7.23 -1.63 0.35
C ILE A 321 7.64 -1.99 -1.09
N THR A 322 7.77 -3.30 -1.41
CA THR A 322 8.14 -3.79 -2.74
C THR A 322 6.96 -3.98 -3.68
N MET A 323 5.72 -3.80 -3.23
CA MET A 323 4.51 -3.98 -4.06
C MET A 323 4.51 -3.20 -5.38
N PRO A 324 5.13 -2.00 -5.49
CA PRO A 324 5.27 -1.31 -6.77
C PRO A 324 6.26 -1.98 -7.75
N TRP A 325 7.06 -2.95 -7.29
CA TRP A 325 8.01 -3.68 -8.12
C TRP A 325 7.66 -5.17 -8.20
N PRO A 326 6.83 -5.56 -9.17
CA PRO A 326 6.29 -6.91 -9.25
C PRO A 326 7.34 -8.02 -9.16
N MET A 327 8.47 -7.89 -9.89
CA MET A 327 9.53 -8.91 -9.86
C MET A 327 10.12 -9.12 -8.46
N LEU A 328 10.31 -8.03 -7.70
CA LEU A 328 10.85 -8.12 -6.34
C LEU A 328 9.78 -8.59 -5.36
N ALA A 329 8.55 -8.09 -5.47
CA ALA A 329 7.43 -8.52 -4.65
C ALA A 329 7.16 -10.03 -4.82
N ASN A 330 7.21 -10.54 -6.05
CA ASN A 330 7.02 -11.95 -6.34
C ASN A 330 8.12 -12.88 -5.77
N SER A 331 9.23 -12.34 -5.27
CA SER A 331 10.17 -13.14 -4.47
C SER A 331 9.55 -13.70 -3.18
N MET A 332 8.45 -13.11 -2.70
CA MET A 332 7.70 -13.64 -1.56
C MET A 332 7.10 -15.03 -1.82
N SER A 333 6.90 -15.42 -3.08
CA SER A 333 6.52 -16.80 -3.44
C SER A 333 7.57 -17.85 -3.04
N LEU A 334 8.83 -17.41 -2.86
CA LEU A 334 9.93 -18.30 -2.42
C LEU A 334 10.03 -18.36 -0.90
N TRP A 335 10.16 -17.23 -0.24
CA TRP A 335 10.53 -17.11 1.18
C TRP A 335 9.54 -16.30 2.05
N GLY A 336 8.38 -15.95 1.48
CA GLY A 336 7.38 -15.15 2.16
C GLY A 336 7.81 -13.71 2.42
N ALA A 337 6.90 -12.94 2.98
CA ALA A 337 7.17 -11.55 3.33
C ALA A 337 8.24 -11.42 4.43
N LEU A 338 8.31 -12.37 5.35
CA LEU A 338 9.31 -12.34 6.43
C LEU A 338 10.71 -12.60 5.89
N GLY A 339 10.88 -13.54 4.94
CA GLY A 339 12.16 -13.80 4.29
C GLY A 339 12.62 -12.61 3.44
N LEU A 340 11.73 -11.98 2.66
CA LEU A 340 12.07 -10.76 1.94
C LEU A 340 12.41 -9.60 2.88
N THR A 341 11.70 -9.48 4.00
CA THR A 341 12.04 -8.50 5.04
C THR A 341 13.44 -8.73 5.61
N PHE A 342 13.81 -10.00 5.90
CA PHE A 342 15.17 -10.34 6.32
C PHE A 342 16.23 -9.83 5.34
N VAL A 343 16.02 -10.04 4.04
CA VAL A 343 16.94 -9.58 3.00
C VAL A 343 17.02 -8.04 2.96
N LEU A 344 15.87 -7.35 2.94
CA LEU A 344 15.83 -5.88 2.84
C LEU A 344 16.46 -5.19 4.07
N VAL A 345 16.10 -5.65 5.26
CA VAL A 345 16.65 -5.11 6.52
C VAL A 345 18.13 -5.45 6.66
N GLY A 346 18.53 -6.65 6.22
CA GLY A 346 19.92 -7.07 6.19
C GLY A 346 20.77 -6.23 5.23
N LEU A 347 20.25 -5.91 4.03
CA LEU A 347 20.87 -4.98 3.10
C LEU A 347 21.08 -3.59 3.73
N CYS A 348 20.04 -3.04 4.38
CA CYS A 348 20.13 -1.74 5.07
C CYS A 348 21.24 -1.74 6.12
N ALA A 349 21.26 -2.75 6.99
CA ALA A 349 22.25 -2.85 8.05
C ALA A 349 23.68 -3.08 7.52
N ALA A 350 23.84 -3.99 6.57
CA ALA A 350 25.15 -4.27 5.95
C ALA A 350 25.71 -3.04 5.22
N MET A 351 24.87 -2.31 4.50
CA MET A 351 25.26 -1.06 3.83
C MET A 351 25.76 -0.03 4.84
N VAL A 352 25.05 0.17 5.96
CA VAL A 352 25.50 1.10 7.01
C VAL A 352 26.83 0.67 7.62
N GLU A 353 27.05 -0.62 7.87
CA GLU A 353 28.31 -1.12 8.44
C GLU A 353 29.48 -0.94 7.48
N VAL A 354 29.29 -1.17 6.18
CA VAL A 354 30.30 -0.93 5.15
C VAL A 354 30.61 0.57 4.98
N LEU A 355 29.60 1.41 4.95
CA LEU A 355 29.77 2.86 4.87
C LEU A 355 30.53 3.42 6.08
N ARG A 356 30.30 2.84 7.26
CA ARG A 356 30.95 3.22 8.53
C ARG A 356 32.39 2.74 8.60
N ASN A 357 32.67 1.53 8.16
CA ASN A 357 34.00 0.95 8.16
C ASN A 357 34.32 0.22 6.85
N ARG A 358 34.77 0.99 5.85
CA ARG A 358 35.11 0.46 4.50
C ARG A 358 36.23 -0.62 4.51
N LYS A 359 37.02 -0.70 5.57
CA LYS A 359 38.08 -1.71 5.74
C LYS A 359 37.54 -3.06 6.26
N CYS A 360 36.28 -3.13 6.68
CA CYS A 360 35.68 -4.38 7.15
C CYS A 360 35.38 -5.32 5.98
N ARG A 361 36.30 -6.23 5.63
CA ARG A 361 36.15 -7.23 4.55
C ARG A 361 34.88 -8.06 4.72
N MET A 362 34.61 -8.55 5.93
CA MET A 362 33.42 -9.35 6.23
C MET A 362 32.12 -8.56 6.04
N GLY A 363 32.13 -7.24 6.27
CA GLY A 363 31.00 -6.37 5.96
C GLY A 363 30.66 -6.36 4.47
N TRP A 364 31.65 -6.28 3.60
CA TRP A 364 31.47 -6.36 2.15
C TRP A 364 30.96 -7.72 1.68
N ILE A 365 31.48 -8.82 2.29
CA ILE A 365 31.01 -10.18 1.98
C ILE A 365 29.53 -10.32 2.34
N VAL A 366 29.12 -9.89 3.54
CA VAL A 366 27.73 -9.97 3.99
C VAL A 366 26.83 -9.08 3.13
N LEU A 367 27.26 -7.88 2.78
CA LEU A 367 26.54 -7.02 1.82
C LEU A 367 26.37 -7.73 0.47
N GLY A 368 27.43 -8.31 -0.06
CA GLY A 368 27.40 -9.08 -1.31
C GLY A 368 26.44 -10.26 -1.26
N LEU A 369 26.38 -10.98 -0.13
CA LEU A 369 25.45 -12.09 0.08
C LEU A 369 23.99 -11.59 0.08
N PHE A 370 23.67 -10.51 0.81
CA PHE A 370 22.31 -9.94 0.76
C PHE A 370 21.94 -9.41 -0.62
N CYS A 371 22.89 -8.80 -1.34
CA CYS A 371 22.67 -8.40 -2.75
C CYS A 371 22.40 -9.61 -3.64
N ALA A 372 23.15 -10.70 -3.47
CA ALA A 372 22.94 -11.93 -4.23
C ALA A 372 21.61 -12.58 -3.93
N LEU A 373 21.19 -12.60 -2.65
CA LEU A 373 19.83 -13.04 -2.25
C LEU A 373 18.75 -12.16 -2.88
N GLY A 374 18.90 -10.85 -2.82
CA GLY A 374 17.96 -9.92 -3.48
C GLY A 374 17.88 -10.14 -5.00
N ALA A 375 19.01 -10.28 -5.67
CA ALA A 375 19.06 -10.55 -7.11
C ALA A 375 18.43 -11.90 -7.47
N SER A 376 18.72 -12.96 -6.69
CA SER A 376 18.09 -14.27 -6.88
C SER A 376 16.58 -14.20 -6.65
N GLY A 377 16.13 -13.39 -5.66
CA GLY A 377 14.72 -13.14 -5.41
C GLY A 377 14.03 -12.47 -6.61
N VAL A 378 14.64 -11.44 -7.21
CA VAL A 378 14.09 -10.80 -8.42
C VAL A 378 13.98 -11.79 -9.58
N PHE A 379 15.01 -12.63 -9.80
CA PHE A 379 14.99 -13.64 -10.86
C PHE A 379 13.91 -14.70 -10.64
N LEU A 380 13.77 -15.20 -9.42
CA LEU A 380 12.76 -16.21 -9.07
C LEU A 380 11.36 -15.59 -9.06
N GLY A 381 11.23 -14.35 -8.63
CA GLY A 381 9.98 -13.59 -8.71
C GLY A 381 9.51 -13.40 -10.15
N TYR A 382 10.41 -13.08 -11.07
CA TYR A 382 10.09 -13.05 -12.50
C TYR A 382 9.57 -14.42 -13.00
N LYS A 383 10.21 -15.53 -12.58
CA LYS A 383 9.72 -16.87 -12.93
C LYS A 383 8.35 -17.18 -12.32
N ASN A 384 8.05 -16.69 -11.11
CA ASN A 384 6.74 -16.85 -10.50
C ASN A 384 5.66 -16.14 -11.32
N MET A 385 5.91 -14.91 -11.75
CA MET A 385 5.00 -14.17 -12.63
C MET A 385 4.74 -14.93 -13.94
N GLN A 386 5.79 -15.49 -14.58
CA GLN A 386 5.62 -16.30 -15.78
C GLN A 386 4.76 -17.56 -15.55
N ARG A 387 4.81 -18.17 -14.35
CA ARG A 387 3.94 -19.30 -13.99
C ARG A 387 2.49 -18.87 -13.83
N ALA A 388 2.25 -17.76 -13.20
CA ALA A 388 0.92 -17.18 -13.08
C ALA A 388 0.32 -16.85 -14.45
N ASP A 389 1.11 -16.26 -15.37
CA ASP A 389 0.68 -15.93 -16.73
C ASP A 389 0.40 -17.18 -17.59
N ALA A 390 1.18 -18.26 -17.38
CA ALA A 390 1.04 -19.50 -18.15
C ALA A 390 -0.11 -20.40 -17.68
N GLY A 391 -0.71 -20.09 -16.52
CA GLY A 391 -1.81 -20.85 -15.95
C GLY A 391 -3.06 -20.76 -16.82
N ALA A 392 -3.69 -21.90 -17.10
CA ALA A 392 -5.02 -21.94 -17.73
C ALA A 392 -6.07 -21.33 -16.79
N ASN A 393 -7.24 -20.95 -17.34
CA ASN A 393 -8.39 -20.54 -16.53
C ASN A 393 -8.70 -21.65 -15.51
N ALA A 394 -8.39 -21.39 -14.25
CA ALA A 394 -8.50 -22.37 -13.19
C ALA A 394 -9.95 -22.68 -12.82
N SER A 395 -10.86 -21.70 -12.96
CA SER A 395 -12.26 -21.87 -12.55
C SER A 395 -13.19 -22.33 -13.67
N GLY A 396 -12.94 -21.90 -14.90
CA GLY A 396 -13.90 -22.03 -16.01
C GLY A 396 -15.19 -21.22 -15.83
N TYR A 397 -15.35 -20.54 -14.70
CA TYR A 397 -16.54 -19.76 -14.33
C TYR A 397 -16.30 -18.26 -14.42
N MET A 398 -17.26 -17.55 -14.98
CA MET A 398 -17.32 -16.08 -14.86
C MET A 398 -17.87 -15.70 -13.48
N ILE A 399 -17.09 -14.99 -12.72
CA ILE A 399 -17.44 -14.56 -11.36
C ILE A 399 -17.80 -13.08 -11.40
N ARG A 400 -18.92 -12.72 -10.80
CA ARG A 400 -19.34 -11.35 -10.56
C ARG A 400 -19.12 -10.95 -9.11
N ILE A 401 -18.34 -9.93 -8.88
CA ILE A 401 -18.22 -9.27 -7.58
C ILE A 401 -19.24 -8.11 -7.54
N VAL A 402 -20.00 -8.01 -6.46
CA VAL A 402 -20.94 -6.92 -6.22
C VAL A 402 -20.38 -6.00 -5.15
N GLN A 403 -20.30 -4.69 -5.41
CA GLN A 403 -19.92 -3.66 -4.44
C GLN A 403 -21.09 -2.70 -4.22
N PRO A 404 -21.81 -2.79 -3.09
CA PRO A 404 -22.98 -1.94 -2.85
C PRO A 404 -22.63 -0.52 -2.40
N ALA A 405 -21.45 -0.32 -1.85
CA ALA A 405 -20.90 0.96 -1.36
C ALA A 405 -21.83 1.78 -0.45
N GLN A 406 -22.65 1.09 0.36
CA GLN A 406 -23.52 1.75 1.34
C GLN A 406 -22.71 2.17 2.56
N SER A 407 -23.09 3.29 3.20
CA SER A 407 -22.46 3.75 4.43
C SER A 407 -22.79 2.81 5.61
N GLN A 408 -21.85 2.62 6.51
CA GLN A 408 -22.10 1.86 7.75
C GLN A 408 -23.09 2.61 8.67
N SER A 409 -23.10 3.94 8.62
CA SER A 409 -24.09 4.77 9.34
C SER A 409 -25.53 4.53 8.85
N ASP A 410 -25.71 4.12 7.60
CA ASP A 410 -27.01 3.80 7.03
C ASP A 410 -27.60 2.49 7.58
N LYS A 411 -26.82 1.71 8.33
CA LYS A 411 -27.30 0.51 9.05
C LYS A 411 -27.88 0.83 10.42
N ALA A 412 -27.63 2.02 10.97
CA ALA A 412 -28.19 2.46 12.23
C ALA A 412 -29.70 2.76 12.07
N THR A 413 -30.56 2.16 12.91
CA THR A 413 -32.02 2.31 12.88
C THR A 413 -32.55 2.51 14.28
N HIS A 414 -33.56 3.33 14.41
CA HIS A 414 -34.16 3.64 15.72
C HIS A 414 -35.43 2.80 16.05
N SER A 415 -35.96 2.06 15.06
CA SER A 415 -37.10 1.18 15.25
C SER A 415 -36.95 -0.13 14.46
N ARG A 416 -37.69 -1.17 14.89
CA ARG A 416 -37.74 -2.46 14.21
C ARG A 416 -38.33 -2.36 12.80
N GLU A 417 -39.33 -1.51 12.61
CA GLU A 417 -39.97 -1.30 11.30
C GLU A 417 -39.02 -0.62 10.33
N GLU A 418 -38.29 0.40 10.78
CA GLU A 418 -37.26 1.06 9.98
C GLU A 418 -36.13 0.09 9.61
N ALA A 419 -35.72 -0.77 10.57
CA ALA A 419 -34.70 -1.79 10.32
C ALA A 419 -35.13 -2.78 9.22
N LEU A 420 -36.38 -3.26 9.27
CA LEU A 420 -36.92 -4.17 8.25
C LEU A 420 -37.05 -3.49 6.89
N ALA A 421 -37.62 -2.30 6.82
CA ALA A 421 -37.73 -1.55 5.54
C ALA A 421 -36.37 -1.29 4.90
N ARG A 422 -35.37 -0.97 5.69
CA ARG A 422 -34.01 -0.77 5.23
C ARG A 422 -33.36 -2.07 4.80
N ALA A 423 -33.57 -3.16 5.51
CA ALA A 423 -33.07 -4.48 5.14
C ALA A 423 -33.64 -4.92 3.77
N GLU A 424 -34.94 -4.72 3.55
CA GLU A 424 -35.60 -5.00 2.28
C GLU A 424 -35.07 -4.11 1.15
N TYR A 425 -34.93 -2.80 1.39
CA TYR A 425 -34.33 -1.87 0.43
C TYR A 425 -32.90 -2.27 0.07
N ASN A 426 -32.08 -2.64 1.05
CA ASN A 426 -30.70 -3.10 0.81
C ASN A 426 -30.67 -4.37 -0.03
N LEU A 427 -31.54 -5.34 0.26
CA LEU A 427 -31.65 -6.57 -0.53
C LEU A 427 -32.09 -6.27 -1.98
N GLN A 428 -33.04 -5.37 -2.19
CA GLN A 428 -33.45 -4.94 -3.52
C GLN A 428 -32.29 -4.30 -4.31
N ASN A 429 -31.50 -3.45 -3.66
CA ASN A 429 -30.30 -2.86 -4.28
C ASN A 429 -29.27 -3.92 -4.64
N LEU A 430 -29.03 -4.91 -3.80
CA LEU A 430 -28.14 -6.03 -4.10
C LEU A 430 -28.62 -6.82 -5.32
N MET A 431 -29.91 -7.10 -5.41
CA MET A 431 -30.51 -7.78 -6.55
C MET A 431 -30.37 -6.95 -7.84
N MET A 432 -30.64 -5.65 -7.76
CA MET A 432 -30.48 -4.74 -8.90
C MET A 432 -29.04 -4.72 -9.43
N LEU A 433 -28.06 -4.70 -8.54
CA LEU A 433 -26.65 -4.78 -8.92
C LEU A 433 -26.30 -6.16 -9.50
N ALA A 434 -26.75 -7.23 -8.86
CA ALA A 434 -26.48 -8.59 -9.29
C ALA A 434 -27.04 -8.90 -10.70
N THR A 435 -28.14 -8.26 -11.07
CA THR A 435 -28.82 -8.43 -12.38
C THR A 435 -28.35 -7.48 -13.46
N GLN A 436 -27.33 -6.65 -13.22
CA GLN A 436 -26.74 -5.81 -14.27
C GLN A 436 -26.30 -6.64 -15.48
N PRO A 437 -26.23 -6.03 -16.69
CA PRO A 437 -25.83 -6.75 -17.90
C PRO A 437 -24.55 -7.56 -17.73
N GLY A 438 -24.50 -8.74 -18.29
CA GLY A 438 -23.44 -9.74 -18.16
C GLY A 438 -24.04 -11.12 -17.95
N ASN A 439 -23.20 -12.15 -17.96
CA ASN A 439 -23.65 -13.53 -17.78
C ASN A 439 -22.74 -14.27 -16.77
N PRO A 440 -22.70 -13.85 -15.50
CA PRO A 440 -21.89 -14.52 -14.49
C PRO A 440 -22.45 -15.91 -14.17
N ASP A 441 -21.57 -16.84 -13.86
CA ASP A 441 -21.92 -18.16 -13.36
C ASP A 441 -22.07 -18.17 -11.84
N ILE A 442 -21.26 -17.34 -11.16
CA ILE A 442 -21.22 -17.20 -9.71
C ILE A 442 -21.27 -15.72 -9.35
N ILE A 443 -22.06 -15.36 -8.35
CA ILE A 443 -22.15 -13.99 -7.83
C ILE A 443 -21.59 -13.97 -6.41
N VAL A 444 -20.66 -13.03 -6.15
CA VAL A 444 -19.99 -12.88 -4.86
C VAL A 444 -20.36 -11.54 -4.23
N PHE A 445 -21.02 -11.59 -3.08
CA PHE A 445 -21.37 -10.44 -2.28
C PHE A 445 -20.43 -10.29 -1.08
N PRO A 446 -20.16 -9.05 -0.61
CA PRO A 446 -19.23 -8.79 0.48
C PRO A 446 -19.64 -9.35 1.84
N GLU A 447 -18.75 -9.14 2.81
CA GLU A 447 -18.96 -9.46 4.23
C GLU A 447 -20.21 -8.78 4.80
N THR A 448 -21.01 -9.52 5.58
CA THR A 448 -22.23 -9.05 6.25
C THR A 448 -23.17 -8.22 5.35
N THR A 449 -23.25 -8.60 4.08
CA THR A 449 -24.09 -7.92 3.10
C THR A 449 -25.53 -8.36 3.18
N TYR A 450 -25.77 -9.64 3.46
CA TYR A 450 -27.14 -10.12 3.67
C TYR A 450 -27.69 -9.55 4.97
N PRO A 451 -28.82 -8.81 4.92
CA PRO A 451 -29.26 -8.00 6.05
C PRO A 451 -29.97 -8.78 7.16
N PHE A 452 -30.28 -10.06 6.93
CA PHE A 452 -30.96 -10.91 7.89
C PHE A 452 -30.00 -11.94 8.49
N ALA A 453 -30.28 -12.34 9.72
CA ALA A 453 -29.57 -13.46 10.33
C ALA A 453 -30.00 -14.78 9.67
N VAL A 454 -29.03 -15.68 9.44
CA VAL A 454 -29.20 -16.92 8.69
C VAL A 454 -29.16 -18.14 9.61
N MET A 455 -30.08 -19.05 9.41
CA MET A 455 -30.07 -20.40 9.99
C MET A 455 -29.71 -21.45 8.93
N PRO A 456 -29.17 -22.61 9.31
CA PRO A 456 -28.70 -23.63 8.33
C PRO A 456 -29.73 -24.12 7.32
N ASN A 457 -31.00 -24.02 7.63
CA ASN A 457 -32.11 -24.50 6.77
C ASN A 457 -32.91 -23.37 6.11
N ASP A 458 -32.41 -22.13 6.15
CA ASP A 458 -33.08 -21.01 5.50
C ASP A 458 -33.05 -21.14 3.98
N ASP A 459 -34.12 -20.68 3.33
CA ASP A 459 -34.26 -20.65 1.88
C ASP A 459 -34.01 -19.24 1.34
N PHE A 460 -33.08 -19.12 0.43
CA PHE A 460 -32.71 -17.87 -0.23
C PHE A 460 -33.53 -17.68 -1.52
N GLY A 461 -34.80 -17.32 -1.38
CA GLY A 461 -35.72 -17.12 -2.51
C GLY A 461 -35.19 -16.11 -3.55
N PHE A 462 -34.44 -15.09 -3.14
CA PHE A 462 -33.83 -14.14 -4.05
C PHE A 462 -32.74 -14.77 -4.92
N VAL A 463 -31.97 -15.75 -4.41
CA VAL A 463 -30.94 -16.49 -5.19
C VAL A 463 -31.61 -17.33 -6.27
N ARG A 464 -32.73 -17.95 -5.95
CA ARG A 464 -33.55 -18.70 -6.93
C ARG A 464 -34.03 -17.76 -8.07
N MET A 465 -34.39 -16.52 -7.75
CA MET A 465 -34.75 -15.53 -8.77
C MET A 465 -33.56 -15.12 -9.64
N LEU A 466 -32.34 -15.06 -9.08
CA LEU A 466 -31.11 -14.80 -9.84
C LEU A 466 -30.75 -15.99 -10.75
N GLY A 467 -31.14 -17.21 -10.40
CA GLY A 467 -30.84 -18.44 -11.14
C GLY A 467 -29.35 -18.76 -11.24
N ARG A 468 -28.54 -18.27 -10.32
CA ARG A 468 -27.08 -18.41 -10.25
C ARG A 468 -26.64 -18.78 -8.85
N SER A 469 -25.56 -19.53 -8.71
CA SER A 469 -24.95 -19.79 -7.41
C SER A 469 -24.37 -18.50 -6.82
N VAL A 470 -24.49 -18.37 -5.50
CA VAL A 470 -24.12 -17.16 -4.78
C VAL A 470 -23.18 -17.49 -3.62
N VAL A 471 -22.17 -16.64 -3.43
CA VAL A 471 -21.36 -16.56 -2.20
C VAL A 471 -21.68 -15.23 -1.52
N ILE A 472 -22.20 -15.27 -0.30
CA ILE A 472 -22.67 -14.07 0.40
C ILE A 472 -22.21 -14.04 1.85
N GLY A 473 -21.79 -12.85 2.31
CA GLY A 473 -21.49 -12.62 3.72
C GLY A 473 -22.76 -12.34 4.54
N ALA A 474 -22.95 -13.07 5.64
CA ALA A 474 -24.10 -12.98 6.52
C ALA A 474 -23.71 -13.27 7.97
N ASN A 475 -24.52 -12.80 8.91
CA ASN A 475 -24.48 -13.29 10.29
C ASN A 475 -25.29 -14.58 10.39
N THR A 476 -24.69 -15.65 10.91
CA THR A 476 -25.39 -16.93 11.15
C THR A 476 -25.64 -17.13 12.63
N ILE A 477 -26.76 -17.76 12.96
CA ILE A 477 -27.16 -18.06 14.34
C ILE A 477 -27.02 -19.55 14.59
N SER A 478 -26.32 -19.91 15.66
CA SER A 478 -26.21 -21.26 16.19
C SER A 478 -26.62 -21.34 17.67
N ALA A 479 -26.59 -22.53 18.25
CA ALA A 479 -26.80 -22.71 19.67
C ALA A 479 -25.72 -22.03 20.54
N GLU A 480 -24.54 -21.81 19.99
CA GLU A 480 -23.38 -21.20 20.66
C GLU A 480 -23.41 -19.67 20.60
N GLY A 481 -24.13 -19.09 19.62
CA GLY A 481 -24.24 -17.65 19.43
C GLY A 481 -24.27 -17.22 17.96
N VAL A 482 -23.83 -16.00 17.71
CA VAL A 482 -23.78 -15.39 16.38
C VAL A 482 -22.38 -15.47 15.81
N SER A 483 -22.24 -15.89 14.56
CA SER A 483 -20.97 -15.92 13.81
C SER A 483 -21.05 -15.05 12.57
N ASN A 484 -19.95 -14.41 12.21
CA ASN A 484 -19.75 -13.77 10.90
C ASN A 484 -19.39 -14.87 9.89
N SER A 485 -20.19 -15.03 8.84
CA SER A 485 -20.09 -16.23 7.99
C SER A 485 -20.14 -15.89 6.50
N MET A 486 -19.51 -16.75 5.73
CA MET A 486 -19.63 -16.86 4.28
C MET A 486 -20.61 -18.01 4.00
N VAL A 487 -21.72 -17.72 3.32
CA VAL A 487 -22.75 -18.68 2.96
C VAL A 487 -22.69 -18.95 1.46
N VAL A 488 -22.55 -20.21 1.09
CA VAL A 488 -22.62 -20.69 -0.30
C VAL A 488 -24.02 -21.18 -0.56
N VAL A 489 -24.71 -20.55 -1.51
CA VAL A 489 -26.11 -20.86 -1.87
C VAL A 489 -26.17 -21.31 -3.31
N GLY A 490 -26.79 -22.45 -3.57
CA GLY A 490 -27.02 -22.96 -4.91
C GLY A 490 -28.02 -22.12 -5.69
N ALA A 491 -28.03 -22.25 -7.01
CA ALA A 491 -28.99 -21.56 -7.89
C ALA A 491 -30.48 -21.89 -7.56
N ASP A 492 -30.71 -22.98 -6.85
CA ASP A 492 -32.01 -23.41 -6.32
C ASP A 492 -32.43 -22.67 -5.04
N GLY A 493 -31.58 -21.80 -4.50
CA GLY A 493 -31.81 -21.05 -3.26
C GLY A 493 -31.48 -21.83 -1.98
N VAL A 494 -30.94 -23.05 -2.10
CA VAL A 494 -30.60 -23.89 -0.96
C VAL A 494 -29.16 -23.64 -0.51
N ILE A 495 -28.97 -23.53 0.82
CA ILE A 495 -27.64 -23.41 1.41
C ILE A 495 -26.85 -24.70 1.18
N GLN A 496 -25.73 -24.59 0.51
CA GLN A 496 -24.84 -25.72 0.25
C GLN A 496 -23.78 -25.86 1.35
N LYS A 497 -23.22 -24.73 1.80
CA LYS A 497 -22.17 -24.67 2.83
C LYS A 497 -22.22 -23.35 3.59
N ILE A 498 -21.77 -23.39 4.84
CA ILE A 498 -21.54 -22.22 5.68
C ILE A 498 -20.12 -22.34 6.22
N TYR A 499 -19.31 -21.30 6.01
CA TYR A 499 -18.02 -21.10 6.67
C TYR A 499 -18.14 -19.96 7.66
N SER A 500 -17.86 -20.20 8.93
CA SER A 500 -17.83 -19.16 9.95
C SER A 500 -16.40 -18.66 10.17
N LYS A 501 -16.25 -17.34 10.27
CA LYS A 501 -14.96 -16.67 10.48
C LYS A 501 -14.24 -17.29 11.68
N SER A 502 -13.02 -17.77 11.44
CA SER A 502 -12.22 -18.46 12.47
C SER A 502 -11.32 -17.50 13.23
N HIS A 503 -10.81 -16.47 12.57
CA HIS A 503 -9.93 -15.48 13.17
C HIS A 503 -10.63 -14.14 13.37
N LEU A 504 -11.12 -13.90 14.58
CA LEU A 504 -11.90 -12.72 14.93
C LEU A 504 -11.01 -11.50 15.20
N VAL A 505 -11.53 -10.30 14.89
CA VAL A 505 -10.84 -9.03 15.14
C VAL A 505 -10.91 -8.67 16.61
N PRO A 506 -9.75 -8.52 17.32
CA PRO A 506 -9.74 -8.08 18.71
C PRO A 506 -10.39 -6.71 18.86
N PHE A 507 -11.13 -6.49 19.93
CA PHE A 507 -11.87 -5.26 20.27
C PHE A 507 -13.03 -4.90 19.33
N GLY A 508 -13.12 -5.52 18.15
CA GLY A 508 -14.19 -5.32 17.19
C GLY A 508 -15.25 -6.41 17.27
N GLU A 509 -14.82 -7.66 17.23
CA GLU A 509 -15.70 -8.84 17.12
C GLU A 509 -15.73 -9.69 18.38
N TYR A 510 -14.78 -9.55 19.29
CA TYR A 510 -14.76 -10.20 20.59
C TYR A 510 -14.04 -9.36 21.65
N LYS A 511 -14.26 -9.70 22.92
CA LYS A 511 -13.68 -9.02 24.09
C LYS A 511 -12.37 -9.67 24.52
N PRO A 512 -11.20 -9.09 24.17
CA PRO A 512 -9.95 -9.63 24.61
C PRO A 512 -9.87 -9.71 26.12
N LEU A 513 -9.39 -10.85 26.66
CA LEU A 513 -9.29 -11.15 28.10
C LEU A 513 -10.66 -11.13 28.85
N GLY A 514 -11.80 -11.08 28.13
CA GLY A 514 -13.13 -11.03 28.72
C GLY A 514 -13.48 -9.75 29.50
N VAL A 515 -12.58 -8.75 29.52
CA VAL A 515 -12.70 -7.55 30.35
C VAL A 515 -12.88 -6.27 29.54
N LEU A 516 -12.27 -6.20 28.35
CA LEU A 516 -12.29 -5.00 27.53
C LEU A 516 -13.56 -4.96 26.65
N PRO A 517 -14.21 -3.80 26.51
CA PRO A 517 -15.45 -3.71 25.74
C PRO A 517 -15.20 -3.98 24.25
N ALA A 518 -16.13 -4.72 23.63
CA ALA A 518 -16.26 -4.85 22.19
C ALA A 518 -17.71 -4.52 21.79
N PRO A 519 -17.95 -3.97 20.59
CA PRO A 519 -19.31 -3.65 20.12
C PRO A 519 -20.19 -4.90 20.00
N VAL A 520 -19.60 -6.02 19.62
CA VAL A 520 -20.24 -7.34 19.47
C VAL A 520 -19.37 -8.41 20.11
N ASP A 521 -19.95 -9.59 20.34
CA ASP A 521 -19.27 -10.76 20.88
C ASP A 521 -19.63 -11.95 19.99
N LEU A 522 -18.83 -12.18 18.95
CA LEU A 522 -19.06 -13.21 17.94
C LEU A 522 -18.42 -14.54 18.36
N VAL A 523 -18.96 -15.63 17.86
CA VAL A 523 -18.42 -16.96 18.02
C VAL A 523 -17.49 -17.27 16.83
N SER A 524 -16.26 -17.74 17.11
CA SER A 524 -15.32 -18.12 16.07
C SER A 524 -15.68 -19.47 15.44
N GLY A 525 -15.41 -19.61 14.12
CA GLY A 525 -15.52 -20.87 13.41
C GLY A 525 -14.41 -21.87 13.75
N ALA A 526 -14.52 -23.08 13.18
CA ALA A 526 -13.64 -24.22 13.48
C ALA A 526 -12.23 -24.07 12.87
N GLY A 527 -12.04 -23.23 11.85
CA GLY A 527 -10.73 -23.04 11.19
C GLY A 527 -10.87 -23.08 9.65
N PRO A 528 -9.74 -23.16 8.94
CA PRO A 528 -9.73 -23.11 7.49
C PRO A 528 -10.43 -24.33 6.87
N GLU A 529 -11.20 -24.08 5.81
CA GLU A 529 -11.96 -25.07 5.07
C GLU A 529 -11.77 -24.90 3.57
N ILE A 530 -12.10 -25.93 2.79
CA ILE A 530 -12.20 -25.87 1.34
C ILE A 530 -13.66 -25.93 0.96
N LEU A 531 -14.12 -24.96 0.17
CA LEU A 531 -15.48 -24.89 -0.35
C LEU A 531 -15.47 -25.12 -1.86
N SER A 532 -16.64 -25.47 -2.42
CA SER A 532 -16.78 -25.67 -3.86
C SER A 532 -18.16 -25.27 -4.37
N ILE A 533 -18.19 -24.78 -5.60
CA ILE A 533 -19.39 -24.58 -6.42
C ILE A 533 -19.12 -25.27 -7.76
N GLY A 534 -19.71 -26.43 -7.98
CA GLY A 534 -19.35 -27.28 -9.11
C GLY A 534 -17.88 -27.67 -9.10
N HIS A 535 -17.13 -27.26 -10.15
CA HIS A 535 -15.68 -27.49 -10.24
C HIS A 535 -14.83 -26.32 -9.70
N PHE A 536 -15.45 -25.23 -9.33
CA PHE A 536 -14.76 -24.10 -8.70
C PHE A 536 -14.50 -24.42 -7.22
N VAL A 537 -13.26 -24.79 -6.93
CA VAL A 537 -12.80 -25.12 -5.56
C VAL A 537 -12.05 -23.93 -5.01
N PHE A 538 -12.44 -23.43 -3.83
CA PHE A 538 -11.85 -22.23 -3.25
C PHE A 538 -11.72 -22.31 -1.73
N VAL A 539 -10.81 -21.49 -1.20
CA VAL A 539 -10.66 -21.27 0.23
C VAL A 539 -11.40 -19.99 0.61
N PRO A 540 -12.30 -20.03 1.60
CA PRO A 540 -12.97 -18.84 2.12
C PRO A 540 -12.02 -18.02 3.00
N ALA A 541 -12.13 -16.69 2.91
CA ALA A 541 -11.46 -15.76 3.81
C ALA A 541 -12.39 -14.59 4.13
N ILE A 542 -12.65 -14.34 5.40
CA ILE A 542 -13.49 -13.23 5.81
C ILE A 542 -12.62 -12.11 6.39
N CYS A 543 -12.57 -10.98 5.64
CA CYS A 543 -11.94 -9.72 6.06
C CYS A 543 -10.50 -9.91 6.54
N TYR A 544 -10.29 -9.78 7.83
CA TYR A 544 -9.03 -9.84 8.56
C TYR A 544 -8.24 -11.15 8.38
N GLU A 545 -8.91 -12.26 8.08
CA GLU A 545 -8.24 -13.57 7.94
C GLU A 545 -7.16 -13.61 6.87
N VAL A 546 -7.32 -12.83 5.80
CA VAL A 546 -6.38 -12.80 4.67
C VAL A 546 -4.99 -12.24 5.02
N ILE A 547 -4.84 -11.61 6.19
CA ILE A 547 -3.53 -11.06 6.60
C ILE A 547 -2.61 -12.11 7.21
N PHE A 548 -3.13 -13.29 7.59
CA PHE A 548 -2.37 -14.35 8.23
C PHE A 548 -1.84 -15.34 7.22
N SER A 549 -0.52 -15.52 7.18
CA SER A 549 0.13 -16.34 6.16
C SER A 549 -0.01 -17.86 6.40
N ASP A 550 -0.23 -18.29 7.65
CA ASP A 550 -0.13 -19.71 8.05
C ASP A 550 -1.47 -20.34 8.48
N SER A 551 -2.53 -19.54 8.62
CA SER A 551 -3.78 -20.03 9.24
C SER A 551 -4.97 -20.09 8.28
N LEU A 552 -4.80 -19.68 7.03
CA LEU A 552 -5.91 -19.59 6.08
C LEU A 552 -6.02 -20.82 5.17
N LEU A 553 -4.91 -21.45 4.78
CA LEU A 553 -4.93 -22.62 3.91
C LEU A 553 -4.92 -23.91 4.75
N PRO A 554 -5.87 -24.83 4.51
CA PRO A 554 -5.79 -26.19 5.04
C PRO A 554 -4.54 -26.92 4.53
N ASP A 555 -4.02 -27.88 5.31
CA ASP A 555 -2.83 -28.67 4.95
C ASP A 555 -3.01 -29.44 3.63
N ASP A 556 -4.24 -29.82 3.29
CA ASP A 556 -4.61 -30.59 2.12
C ASP A 556 -5.16 -29.74 0.96
N ALA A 557 -4.86 -28.44 0.92
CA ALA A 557 -5.38 -27.50 -0.07
C ALA A 557 -4.89 -27.78 -1.52
N THR A 558 -4.97 -29.05 -1.95
CA THR A 558 -4.68 -29.47 -3.34
C THR A 558 -5.88 -29.20 -4.25
N GLY A 559 -5.63 -28.76 -5.48
CA GLY A 559 -6.70 -28.51 -6.47
C GLY A 559 -7.53 -27.25 -6.20
N VAL A 560 -7.11 -26.39 -5.27
CA VAL A 560 -7.77 -25.11 -5.01
C VAL A 560 -7.52 -24.18 -6.19
N SER A 561 -8.60 -23.59 -6.72
CA SER A 561 -8.57 -22.66 -7.86
C SER A 561 -8.32 -21.22 -7.46
N ALA A 562 -8.81 -20.80 -6.27
CA ALA A 562 -8.75 -19.42 -5.82
C ALA A 562 -8.99 -19.30 -4.31
N ILE A 563 -8.82 -18.10 -3.81
CA ILE A 563 -9.34 -17.64 -2.51
C ILE A 563 -10.50 -16.69 -2.77
N VAL A 564 -11.59 -16.83 -2.03
CA VAL A 564 -12.70 -15.88 -2.05
C VAL A 564 -12.67 -15.09 -0.75
N ASN A 565 -12.34 -13.80 -0.86
CA ASN A 565 -12.23 -12.89 0.27
C ASN A 565 -13.44 -11.95 0.34
N LEU A 566 -14.31 -12.16 1.32
CA LEU A 566 -15.40 -11.23 1.63
C LEU A 566 -14.95 -10.24 2.70
N THR A 567 -15.11 -8.95 2.47
CA THR A 567 -14.59 -7.94 3.41
C THR A 567 -15.45 -6.68 3.47
N ASN A 568 -15.30 -5.95 4.58
CA ASN A 568 -15.95 -4.66 4.80
C ASN A 568 -14.95 -3.63 5.34
N ASP A 569 -14.24 -2.96 4.42
CA ASP A 569 -13.27 -1.92 4.77
C ASP A 569 -13.91 -0.57 5.14
N ASN A 570 -15.24 -0.49 5.26
CA ASN A 570 -15.93 0.70 5.79
C ASN A 570 -15.37 1.15 7.15
N TRP A 571 -14.93 0.18 7.96
CA TRP A 571 -14.31 0.44 9.27
C TRP A 571 -13.02 1.26 9.19
N PHE A 572 -12.34 1.20 8.06
CA PHE A 572 -11.10 1.96 7.81
C PHE A 572 -11.37 3.27 7.08
N GLY A 573 -12.50 3.40 6.38
CA GLY A 573 -12.84 4.56 5.56
C GLY A 573 -11.83 4.80 4.43
N ASN A 574 -11.76 6.03 3.93
CA ASN A 574 -10.74 6.42 2.95
C ASN A 574 -9.44 6.81 3.66
N THR A 575 -8.80 5.83 4.27
CA THR A 575 -7.52 5.96 4.99
C THR A 575 -6.47 5.03 4.40
N PRO A 576 -5.19 5.15 4.80
CA PRO A 576 -4.17 4.18 4.40
C PRO A 576 -4.53 2.72 4.67
N GLY A 577 -5.36 2.44 5.69
CA GLY A 577 -5.79 1.09 6.07
C GLY A 577 -6.40 0.29 4.93
N THR A 578 -7.30 0.87 4.15
CA THR A 578 -7.96 0.21 3.02
C THR A 578 -6.97 -0.19 1.92
N TYR A 579 -6.02 0.69 1.59
CA TYR A 579 -4.97 0.40 0.60
C TYR A 579 -3.96 -0.63 1.11
N GLN A 580 -3.59 -0.53 2.38
CA GLN A 580 -2.69 -1.49 3.03
C GLN A 580 -3.34 -2.88 3.10
N HIS A 581 -4.66 -2.96 3.35
CA HIS A 581 -5.39 -4.23 3.34
C HIS A 581 -5.37 -4.89 1.96
N LEU A 582 -5.53 -4.11 0.88
CA LEU A 582 -5.36 -4.64 -0.48
C LEU A 582 -3.93 -5.18 -0.70
N ASP A 583 -2.90 -4.48 -0.22
CA ASP A 583 -1.52 -4.97 -0.33
C ASP A 583 -1.29 -6.27 0.48
N MET A 584 -2.00 -6.46 1.60
CA MET A 584 -1.97 -7.74 2.32
C MET A 584 -2.60 -8.87 1.50
N VAL A 585 -3.70 -8.59 0.78
CA VAL A 585 -4.32 -9.53 -0.17
C VAL A 585 -3.36 -9.88 -1.31
N ARG A 586 -2.74 -8.88 -1.93
CA ARG A 586 -1.75 -9.07 -3.00
C ARG A 586 -0.55 -9.89 -2.53
N ARG A 587 -0.05 -9.60 -1.33
CA ARG A 587 0.99 -10.38 -0.68
C ARG A 587 0.58 -11.85 -0.55
N TYR A 588 -0.61 -12.08 -0.01
CA TYR A 588 -1.09 -13.44 0.21
C TYR A 588 -1.28 -14.21 -1.09
N ALA A 589 -1.74 -13.56 -2.17
CA ALA A 589 -1.82 -14.16 -3.49
C ALA A 589 -0.43 -14.63 -3.97
N ILE A 590 0.60 -13.80 -3.83
CA ILE A 590 2.00 -14.14 -4.18
C ILE A 590 2.52 -15.31 -3.34
N GLU A 591 2.31 -15.27 -2.03
CA GLU A 591 2.80 -16.28 -1.08
C GLU A 591 2.14 -17.64 -1.33
N SER A 592 0.82 -17.65 -1.52
CA SER A 592 0.05 -18.88 -1.75
C SER A 592 0.10 -19.40 -3.18
N GLY A 593 0.38 -18.54 -4.17
CA GLY A 593 0.27 -18.85 -5.60
C GLY A 593 -1.18 -19.03 -6.04
N LEU A 594 -2.15 -18.45 -5.31
CA LEU A 594 -3.56 -18.53 -5.59
C LEU A 594 -4.12 -17.16 -5.95
N PRO A 595 -4.90 -17.02 -7.04
CA PRO A 595 -5.62 -15.78 -7.33
C PRO A 595 -6.68 -15.53 -6.27
N ILE A 596 -7.04 -14.26 -6.05
CA ILE A 596 -8.00 -13.87 -5.02
C ILE A 596 -9.16 -13.08 -5.63
N VAL A 597 -10.38 -13.54 -5.39
CA VAL A 597 -11.62 -12.82 -5.65
C VAL A 597 -11.97 -12.04 -4.40
N ARG A 598 -11.74 -10.73 -4.41
CA ARG A 598 -12.01 -9.86 -3.26
C ARG A 598 -13.28 -9.06 -3.46
N ALA A 599 -14.33 -9.40 -2.74
CA ALA A 599 -15.57 -8.64 -2.66
C ALA A 599 -15.57 -7.75 -1.42
N ASN A 600 -15.61 -6.43 -1.62
CA ASN A 600 -15.60 -5.43 -0.54
C ASN A 600 -16.91 -4.67 -0.49
N TYR A 601 -17.35 -4.31 0.70
CA TYR A 601 -18.63 -3.61 0.90
C TYR A 601 -18.60 -2.18 0.33
N SER A 602 -17.54 -1.41 0.62
CA SER A 602 -17.33 -0.05 0.09
C SER A 602 -15.85 0.33 -0.09
N GLY A 603 -14.93 -0.58 0.25
CA GLY A 603 -13.51 -0.39 0.03
C GLY A 603 -13.12 -0.69 -1.43
N ILE A 604 -12.04 -1.45 -1.63
CA ILE A 604 -11.58 -1.85 -2.95
C ILE A 604 -11.97 -3.31 -3.20
N SER A 605 -12.89 -3.54 -4.14
CA SER A 605 -13.16 -4.87 -4.69
C SER A 605 -12.22 -5.13 -5.87
N ALA A 606 -11.70 -6.34 -6.00
CA ALA A 606 -10.71 -6.62 -7.04
C ALA A 606 -10.63 -8.11 -7.38
N PHE A 607 -10.24 -8.40 -8.62
CA PHE A 607 -9.59 -9.64 -9.01
C PHE A 607 -8.08 -9.46 -8.89
N VAL A 608 -7.44 -10.30 -8.09
CA VAL A 608 -6.00 -10.27 -7.85
C VAL A 608 -5.40 -11.58 -8.37
N GLY A 609 -4.47 -11.48 -9.31
CA GLY A 609 -3.76 -12.62 -9.89
C GLY A 609 -2.87 -13.34 -8.87
N ALA A 610 -2.50 -14.57 -9.16
CA ALA A 610 -1.60 -15.37 -8.32
C ALA A 610 -0.19 -14.76 -8.15
N ASP A 611 0.17 -13.80 -9.00
CA ASP A 611 1.38 -12.97 -8.91
C ASP A 611 1.18 -11.67 -8.13
N GLY A 612 -0.01 -11.46 -7.54
CA GLY A 612 -0.39 -10.25 -6.81
C GLY A 612 -0.71 -9.03 -7.70
N ALA A 613 -0.82 -9.20 -9.02
CA ALA A 613 -1.30 -8.15 -9.90
C ALA A 613 -2.78 -7.87 -9.66
N VAL A 614 -3.18 -6.61 -9.61
CA VAL A 614 -4.59 -6.22 -9.61
C VAL A 614 -5.05 -6.17 -11.06
N GLU A 615 -5.80 -7.17 -11.49
CA GLU A 615 -6.26 -7.33 -12.87
C GLU A 615 -7.39 -6.37 -13.22
N SER A 616 -8.32 -6.25 -12.28
CA SER A 616 -9.44 -5.31 -12.36
C SER A 616 -9.92 -4.94 -10.96
N MET A 617 -10.49 -3.74 -10.78
CA MET A 617 -10.96 -3.30 -9.47
C MET A 617 -12.09 -2.28 -9.57
N LEU A 618 -12.90 -2.22 -8.50
CA LEU A 618 -13.79 -1.11 -8.18
C LEU A 618 -13.13 -0.28 -7.07
N PRO A 619 -13.02 1.05 -7.24
CA PRO A 619 -12.38 1.91 -6.24
C PRO A 619 -13.26 2.09 -5.00
N ILE A 620 -12.67 2.69 -3.95
CA ILE A 620 -13.36 3.03 -2.70
C ILE A 620 -14.60 3.88 -2.98
N GLY A 621 -15.73 3.49 -2.40
CA GLY A 621 -17.00 4.21 -2.49
C GLY A 621 -17.74 4.05 -3.82
N ALA A 622 -17.19 3.33 -4.80
CA ALA A 622 -17.89 3.05 -6.04
C ALA A 622 -18.97 1.99 -5.85
N THR A 623 -20.17 2.25 -6.33
CA THR A 623 -21.24 1.26 -6.42
C THR A 623 -21.23 0.61 -7.79
N GLY A 624 -21.26 -0.73 -7.86
CA GLY A 624 -21.25 -1.42 -9.15
C GLY A 624 -20.93 -2.90 -9.04
N VAL A 625 -20.66 -3.49 -10.20
CA VAL A 625 -20.27 -4.89 -10.33
C VAL A 625 -18.98 -4.99 -11.14
N LEU A 626 -18.26 -6.08 -10.90
CA LEU A 626 -17.02 -6.41 -11.60
C LEU A 626 -17.07 -7.88 -12.01
N ASP A 627 -17.06 -8.12 -13.31
CA ASP A 627 -17.06 -9.47 -13.86
C ASP A 627 -15.65 -9.89 -14.27
N GLY A 628 -15.26 -11.11 -13.94
CA GLY A 628 -13.93 -11.63 -14.26
C GLY A 628 -13.82 -13.15 -14.11
N PHE A 629 -12.66 -13.64 -14.50
CA PHE A 629 -12.26 -15.03 -14.32
C PHE A 629 -11.06 -15.10 -13.37
N VAL A 630 -10.81 -16.26 -12.77
CA VAL A 630 -9.58 -16.51 -12.00
C VAL A 630 -8.74 -17.55 -12.73
N TRP A 631 -7.45 -17.26 -12.81
CA TRP A 631 -6.46 -18.13 -13.47
C TRP A 631 -5.11 -18.08 -12.76
N GLY A 632 -4.17 -18.90 -13.20
CA GLY A 632 -2.77 -18.84 -12.77
C GLY A 632 -2.49 -19.50 -11.43
N ALA A 633 -3.46 -20.21 -10.82
CA ALA A 633 -3.23 -20.95 -9.58
C ALA A 633 -2.07 -21.95 -9.75
N HIS A 634 -1.10 -21.90 -8.85
CA HIS A 634 0.07 -22.78 -8.85
C HIS A 634 0.63 -22.94 -7.44
N GLU A 635 1.46 -23.97 -7.24
CA GLU A 635 2.16 -24.14 -5.97
C GLU A 635 3.41 -23.27 -5.90
N THR A 636 3.63 -22.65 -4.73
CA THR A 636 4.82 -21.87 -4.45
C THR A 636 5.73 -22.58 -3.47
N PRO A 637 7.06 -22.38 -3.53
CA PRO A 637 7.97 -22.90 -2.53
C PRO A 637 7.64 -22.44 -1.11
N TYR A 638 7.12 -21.21 -0.96
CA TYR A 638 6.69 -20.69 0.33
C TYR A 638 5.52 -21.50 0.90
N ARG A 639 4.50 -21.79 0.09
CA ARG A 639 3.36 -22.62 0.49
C ARG A 639 3.80 -24.03 0.91
N ALA A 640 4.76 -24.63 0.21
CA ALA A 640 5.25 -25.97 0.52
C ALA A 640 6.04 -26.06 1.83
N ILE A 641 6.77 -24.99 2.20
CA ILE A 641 7.64 -24.94 3.40
C ILE A 641 6.89 -24.37 4.60
N GLY A 642 5.96 -23.48 4.37
CA GLY A 642 5.20 -22.75 5.38
C GLY A 642 6.00 -21.68 6.12
N LEU A 643 5.29 -20.79 6.81
CA LEU A 643 5.88 -19.69 7.58
C LEU A 643 6.90 -20.19 8.60
N ASN A 644 6.51 -21.19 9.40
CA ASN A 644 7.36 -21.72 10.47
C ASN A 644 8.62 -22.41 9.94
N GLY A 645 8.50 -23.14 8.83
CA GLY A 645 9.64 -23.76 8.15
C GLY A 645 10.66 -22.72 7.68
N TRP A 646 10.18 -21.63 7.05
CA TRP A 646 11.04 -20.52 6.64
C TRP A 646 11.69 -19.81 7.83
N MET A 647 10.99 -19.64 8.95
CA MET A 647 11.56 -19.02 10.15
C MET A 647 12.67 -19.85 10.76
N ILE A 648 12.52 -21.18 10.76
CA ILE A 648 13.60 -22.10 11.19
C ILE A 648 14.83 -21.93 10.27
N ILE A 649 14.65 -21.83 8.96
CA ILE A 649 15.75 -21.61 8.00
C ILE A 649 16.44 -20.27 8.30
N VAL A 650 15.70 -19.17 8.47
CA VAL A 650 16.25 -17.85 8.81
C VAL A 650 17.06 -17.89 10.10
N LEU A 651 16.58 -18.58 11.14
CA LEU A 651 17.27 -18.76 12.41
C LEU A 651 18.58 -19.53 12.24
N ILE A 652 18.54 -20.69 11.59
CA ILE A 652 19.74 -21.53 11.36
C ILE A 652 20.78 -20.74 10.56
N VAL A 653 20.38 -20.12 9.44
CA VAL A 653 21.30 -19.33 8.60
C VAL A 653 21.91 -18.17 9.38
N SER A 654 21.11 -17.49 10.22
CA SER A 654 21.60 -16.38 11.03
C SER A 654 22.59 -16.83 12.10
N ILE A 655 22.29 -17.92 12.81
CA ILE A 655 23.17 -18.47 13.85
C ILE A 655 24.51 -18.93 13.22
N LEU A 656 24.45 -19.73 12.16
CA LEU A 656 25.62 -20.18 11.43
C LEU A 656 26.44 -19.02 10.90
N GLY A 657 25.80 -18.05 10.27
CA GLY A 657 26.44 -16.84 9.76
C GLY A 657 27.19 -16.07 10.86
N ILE A 658 26.58 -15.85 12.02
CA ILE A 658 27.20 -15.19 13.17
C ILE A 658 28.40 -16.01 13.71
N LEU A 659 28.27 -17.33 13.77
CA LEU A 659 29.34 -18.22 14.26
C LEU A 659 30.54 -18.23 13.30
N ILE A 660 30.29 -18.34 12.01
CA ILE A 660 31.32 -18.27 10.95
C ILE A 660 32.07 -16.93 11.01
N VAL A 661 31.35 -15.81 11.06
CA VAL A 661 31.95 -14.49 11.18
C VAL A 661 32.80 -14.36 12.46
N ARG A 662 32.29 -14.86 13.60
CA ARG A 662 33.06 -14.84 14.85
C ARG A 662 34.34 -15.65 14.79
N ARG A 663 34.37 -16.77 14.06
CA ARG A 663 35.54 -17.60 13.87
C ARG A 663 36.58 -16.87 13.01
N ILE A 664 36.16 -16.33 11.86
CA ILE A 664 37.06 -15.59 10.93
C ILE A 664 37.63 -14.32 11.59
N ASP A 665 36.87 -13.64 12.44
CA ASP A 665 37.34 -12.43 13.12
C ASP A 665 38.37 -12.74 14.27
N LYS A 666 38.54 -14.02 14.64
CA LYS A 666 39.51 -14.45 15.66
C LYS A 666 40.84 -14.93 15.05
N ASP A 667 40.78 -15.44 13.83
CA ASP A 667 41.93 -15.81 13.03
C ASP A 667 42.47 -14.58 12.25
#